data_bb1df4b4a922c57e836d05717a77523d
#
_entry.id   bb1df4b4a922c57e836d05717a77523d
#
_cell.length_a   1.000
_cell.length_b   1.000
_cell.length_c   1.000
_cell.angle_alpha   90.00
_cell.angle_beta   90.00
_cell.angle_gamma   90.00
#
_symmetry.space_group_name_H-M   'P 1'
#
loop_
_entity.id
_entity.type
_entity.pdbx_description
1 polymer ?
#
loop_
_entity_poly.entity_id
_entity_poly.type
_entity_poly.pdbx_seq_one_letter_code
_entity_poly.pdbx_strand_id
1 'polypeptide(L)'
;MEPHLTAMAVLPLGAALWDGLAALARWALANSWWLALLTAAALIGWEHLQRRLSAEALSRRTYLQLEPTPAFEPDAEQIWRQGMQLVRAAGSGPWWTPRRARSVRVRLRADGKRPLVYRIEAPATAYSLLKQTPYGPRVEVKQAAPVADKQRAHVVRAVLTLHGEPGSRLREVPLDPDPLQPLIDAVADLNAELGDVAEVCVDLSPAPRWHLAVRRMQAMQRARDQARWEAQREARWLTRESADSLPVTVGKLLDPSEWRGSPRGQMVMSPQPRRVEREAVLGKLAHTPGLVRVQILVRCASDAAGRAEARLARIGAAMDVYAGPSRLFTLGWSAGPLRFGPDRRPWRRRFDEQWATAVMRPARGGWAHIDELAGLLKPPTITARLPLLETEMPTYAFGENLLPQGWHRGADGRERLLATHEDDTLFEVQSGKAGWGKTMRAQVHAVASAHNGCGLAFVDPHGDSFADVARYLAHEDIIDRVALFDLTVREDGDMLSCWNLLDMTAGQPAHDVTASVVEAFAGALGWGDVTAPRALTILTKAVEVLVAVNSQAVLAQVPDQQATIFQVRALLTDPTFRHLATAGLDAETRKWWTATFPDIPRDALLTVLNPLERLAASPVTRAFLGSPVSGYDIRSAMDEGQVLWVCPLGTGPTDRLLISLIVHDFLRAGLSRRDLPEAKRRAFRFYLDELISLDGSSTVLAEITEQLRKFGCRLHGMTQLMHRLNPATRSALLQNASCLSTTAGSLEAIAQITDQWPGTVTPRDVTDLERFRHYASFTVAGKRVGPLPIRGPELSEVFGALARPGQVATLRKAAHANTAALPLAERRAMALAQEEAVRSFLTTRTAPTETDDAGEQYA
;
A
#
# COMPACT_ATOMS: atom_id res chain seq x y z
N MET A 1 54.41 75.84 -32.45
CA MET A 1 53.24 76.68 -32.14
C MET A 1 52.42 75.93 -31.11
N GLU A 2 52.27 76.52 -29.96
CA GLU A 2 51.91 76.13 -28.63
C GLU A 2 50.63 75.33 -28.44
N PRO A 3 50.63 74.55 -27.44
CA PRO A 3 49.43 74.13 -26.72
C PRO A 3 49.49 74.50 -25.23
N HIS A 4 49.33 75.80 -24.95
CA HIS A 4 49.25 76.27 -23.57
C HIS A 4 48.07 77.20 -23.41
N LEU A 5 46.84 76.67 -23.31
CA LEU A 5 45.67 77.43 -22.88
C LEU A 5 44.43 76.67 -22.34
N THR A 6 44.59 75.51 -21.90
CA THR A 6 43.43 74.75 -21.33
C THR A 6 43.61 74.22 -19.86
N ALA A 7 44.75 74.58 -19.23
CA ALA A 7 45.01 74.14 -17.83
C ALA A 7 44.61 75.14 -16.76
N MET A 8 44.22 76.38 -17.13
CA MET A 8 43.95 77.43 -16.12
C MET A 8 42.48 77.64 -15.74
N ALA A 9 41.53 77.02 -16.40
CA ALA A 9 40.12 77.21 -16.08
C ALA A 9 39.50 76.17 -15.18
N VAL A 10 40.19 75.03 -14.91
CA VAL A 10 39.65 73.94 -14.08
C VAL A 10 40.03 74.11 -12.59
N LEU A 11 41.10 74.88 -12.29
CA LEU A 11 41.54 75.00 -10.88
C LEU A 11 40.61 75.90 -10.03
N PRO A 12 39.98 77.00 -10.50
CA PRO A 12 39.06 77.75 -9.65
C PRO A 12 37.69 77.07 -9.42
N LEU A 13 37.24 76.28 -10.34
CA LEU A 13 35.97 75.46 -10.17
C LEU A 13 36.14 74.35 -9.14
N GLY A 14 37.30 73.72 -9.11
CA GLY A 14 37.64 72.73 -8.11
C GLY A 14 37.70 73.25 -6.69
N ALA A 15 38.39 74.45 -6.54
CA ALA A 15 38.48 75.10 -5.26
C ALA A 15 37.13 75.61 -4.77
N ALA A 16 36.32 76.24 -5.65
CA ALA A 16 34.93 76.63 -5.29
C ALA A 16 34.00 75.44 -4.90
N LEU A 17 34.16 74.31 -5.51
CA LEU A 17 33.42 73.06 -5.12
C LEU A 17 33.90 72.56 -3.76
N TRP A 18 35.20 72.58 -3.47
CA TRP A 18 35.78 72.24 -2.17
C TRP A 18 35.37 73.23 -1.07
N ASP A 19 35.38 74.51 -1.30
CA ASP A 19 34.91 75.48 -0.34
C ASP A 19 33.43 75.40 -0.09
N GLY A 20 32.63 75.14 -1.13
CA GLY A 20 31.23 74.87 -1.00
C GLY A 20 30.92 73.54 -0.21
N LEU A 21 31.63 72.47 -0.46
CA LEU A 21 31.54 71.24 0.31
C LEU A 21 32.00 71.43 1.76
N ALA A 22 33.08 72.21 2.00
CA ALA A 22 33.56 72.52 3.33
C ALA A 22 32.63 73.49 4.11
N ALA A 23 31.97 74.41 3.42
CA ALA A 23 30.96 75.30 4.02
C ALA A 23 29.67 74.41 4.36
N LEU A 24 29.29 73.56 3.47
CA LEU A 24 28.16 72.59 3.69
C LEU A 24 28.47 71.67 4.82
N ALA A 25 29.66 71.10 4.95
CA ALA A 25 30.12 70.31 6.06
C ALA A 25 30.12 71.04 7.39
N ARG A 26 30.63 72.27 7.42
CA ARG A 26 30.62 73.15 8.62
C ARG A 26 29.19 73.49 9.04
N TRP A 27 28.30 73.81 8.10
CA TRP A 27 26.90 74.05 8.36
C TRP A 27 26.18 72.79 8.85
N ALA A 28 26.47 71.64 8.26
CA ALA A 28 25.93 70.34 8.69
C ALA A 28 26.38 69.93 10.09
N LEU A 29 27.66 70.20 10.44
CA LEU A 29 28.17 69.98 11.81
C LEU A 29 27.53 70.89 12.83
N ALA A 30 27.39 72.20 12.52
CA ALA A 30 26.74 73.14 13.39
C ALA A 30 25.24 72.86 13.62
N ASN A 31 24.59 72.25 12.64
CA ASN A 31 23.16 71.86 12.69
C ASN A 31 22.93 70.35 12.89
N SER A 32 23.96 69.66 13.29
CA SER A 32 23.94 68.16 13.38
C SER A 32 22.80 67.63 14.27
N TRP A 33 22.42 68.31 15.31
CA TRP A 33 21.37 67.86 16.25
C TRP A 33 20.00 67.88 15.61
N TRP A 34 19.56 68.86 14.87
CA TRP A 34 18.26 68.92 14.22
C TRP A 34 18.25 68.14 12.89
N LEU A 35 19.36 68.02 12.16
CA LEU A 35 19.54 67.10 11.06
C LEU A 35 19.44 65.65 11.52
N ALA A 36 20.02 65.31 12.69
CA ALA A 36 19.88 64.05 13.30
C ALA A 36 18.39 63.74 13.69
N LEU A 37 17.67 64.73 14.21
CA LEU A 37 16.25 64.63 14.51
C LEU A 37 15.39 64.43 13.24
N LEU A 38 15.66 65.22 12.19
CA LEU A 38 14.98 65.07 10.90
C LEU A 38 15.25 63.70 10.25
N THR A 39 16.51 63.24 10.26
CA THR A 39 16.85 61.90 9.76
C THR A 39 16.19 60.81 10.60
N ALA A 40 16.15 60.96 11.91
CA ALA A 40 15.47 60.04 12.80
C ALA A 40 13.95 60.01 12.50
N ALA A 41 13.32 61.18 12.39
CA ALA A 41 11.91 61.31 12.04
C ALA A 41 11.59 60.69 10.65
N ALA A 42 12.43 60.97 9.66
CA ALA A 42 12.33 60.40 8.32
C ALA A 42 12.48 58.88 8.32
N LEU A 43 13.43 58.34 9.10
CA LEU A 43 13.64 56.88 9.27
C LEU A 43 12.46 56.22 10.00
N ILE A 44 11.93 56.88 11.03
CA ILE A 44 10.73 56.39 11.74
C ILE A 44 9.51 56.43 10.80
N GLY A 45 9.28 57.50 10.09
CA GLY A 45 8.22 57.63 9.09
C GLY A 45 8.34 56.61 7.98
N TRP A 46 9.54 56.39 7.48
CA TRP A 46 9.85 55.38 6.48
C TRP A 46 9.57 53.93 7.01
N GLU A 47 10.05 53.66 8.22
CA GLU A 47 9.79 52.36 8.86
C GLU A 47 8.27 52.12 9.08
N HIS A 48 7.55 53.19 9.51
CA HIS A 48 6.10 53.09 9.68
C HIS A 48 5.38 52.83 8.35
N LEU A 49 5.76 53.53 7.29
CA LEU A 49 5.24 53.31 5.93
C LEU A 49 5.55 51.88 5.46
N GLN A 50 6.79 51.42 5.62
CA GLN A 50 7.21 50.07 5.29
C GLN A 50 6.40 49.01 6.06
N ARG A 51 6.05 49.24 7.34
CA ARG A 51 5.20 48.36 8.14
C ARG A 51 3.78 48.31 7.60
N ARG A 52 3.17 49.48 7.29
CA ARG A 52 1.81 49.53 6.70
C ARG A 52 1.74 48.82 5.36
N LEU A 53 2.63 49.12 4.43
CA LEU A 53 2.67 48.48 3.11
C LEU A 53 2.95 46.98 3.23
N SER A 54 3.77 46.53 4.21
CA SER A 54 4.00 45.13 4.45
C SER A 54 2.76 44.44 4.99
N ALA A 55 2.06 45.03 5.94
CA ALA A 55 0.86 44.47 6.53
C ALA A 55 -0.24 44.32 5.46
N GLU A 56 -0.43 45.34 4.60
CA GLU A 56 -1.38 45.24 3.50
C GLU A 56 -1.03 44.13 2.49
N ALA A 57 0.25 44.04 2.07
CA ALA A 57 0.67 43.00 1.14
C ALA A 57 0.56 41.59 1.73
N LEU A 58 0.82 41.42 3.03
CA LEU A 58 0.74 40.14 3.73
C LEU A 58 -0.70 39.74 4.11
N SER A 59 -1.66 40.67 4.13
CA SER A 59 -3.08 40.34 4.34
C SER A 59 -3.73 39.76 3.12
N ARG A 60 -3.20 39.99 1.92
CA ARG A 60 -3.72 39.50 0.63
C ARG A 60 -2.96 38.26 0.18
N ARG A 61 -3.21 37.11 0.84
CA ARG A 61 -2.54 35.85 0.51
C ARG A 61 -3.52 34.80 -0.02
N THR A 62 -3.01 33.93 -0.86
CA THR A 62 -3.65 32.68 -1.27
C THR A 62 -3.06 31.51 -0.51
N TYR A 63 -3.91 30.53 -0.24
CA TYR A 63 -3.57 29.31 0.50
C TYR A 63 -3.86 28.12 -0.38
N LEU A 64 -2.86 27.31 -0.66
CA LEU A 64 -2.97 26.10 -1.47
C LEU A 64 -2.51 24.90 -0.64
N GLN A 65 -3.21 23.80 -0.74
CA GLN A 65 -2.84 22.51 -0.17
C GLN A 65 -2.46 21.58 -1.31
N LEU A 66 -1.31 20.95 -1.21
CA LEU A 66 -0.83 19.97 -2.17
C LEU A 66 -1.05 18.58 -1.60
N GLU A 67 -1.84 17.77 -2.28
CA GLU A 67 -2.15 16.39 -1.92
C GLU A 67 -1.50 15.46 -2.93
N PRO A 68 -0.42 14.74 -2.56
CA PRO A 68 0.24 13.80 -3.45
C PRO A 68 -0.62 12.55 -3.66
N THR A 69 -0.57 12.00 -4.86
CA THR A 69 -1.14 10.69 -5.17
C THR A 69 -0.18 9.57 -4.78
N PRO A 70 -0.64 8.30 -4.67
CA PRO A 70 0.23 7.15 -4.40
C PRO A 70 1.39 6.96 -5.41
N ALA A 71 1.23 7.47 -6.63
CA ALA A 71 2.24 7.42 -7.68
C ALA A 71 3.19 8.64 -7.68
N PHE A 72 3.21 9.42 -6.59
CA PHE A 72 4.05 10.60 -6.49
C PHE A 72 5.50 10.24 -6.12
N GLU A 73 6.35 10.24 -7.12
CA GLU A 73 7.81 10.07 -7.01
C GLU A 73 8.47 11.25 -7.72
N PRO A 74 8.80 12.33 -7.01
CA PRO A 74 9.40 13.51 -7.62
C PRO A 74 10.90 13.30 -7.88
N ASP A 75 11.37 13.70 -9.05
CA ASP A 75 12.78 13.80 -9.35
C ASP A 75 13.37 15.15 -8.88
N ALA A 76 14.70 15.25 -8.86
CA ALA A 76 15.41 16.45 -8.43
C ALA A 76 15.08 17.68 -9.29
N GLU A 77 14.87 17.49 -10.60
CA GLU A 77 14.53 18.55 -11.54
C GLU A 77 13.12 19.12 -11.28
N GLN A 78 12.14 18.25 -11.00
CA GLN A 78 10.78 18.67 -10.66
C GLN A 78 10.77 19.49 -9.36
N ILE A 79 11.53 19.05 -8.35
CA ILE A 79 11.65 19.78 -7.08
C ILE A 79 12.34 21.13 -7.29
N TRP A 80 13.39 21.17 -8.10
CA TRP A 80 14.07 22.41 -8.45
C TRP A 80 13.13 23.38 -9.16
N ARG A 81 12.35 22.93 -10.14
CA ARG A 81 11.33 23.72 -10.83
C ARG A 81 10.27 24.23 -9.87
N GLN A 82 9.80 23.41 -8.92
CA GLN A 82 8.88 23.84 -7.87
C GLN A 82 9.50 24.94 -7.00
N GLY A 83 10.73 24.76 -6.55
CA GLY A 83 11.44 25.76 -5.79
C GLY A 83 11.58 27.10 -6.53
N MET A 84 11.96 27.06 -7.82
CA MET A 84 12.02 28.25 -8.66
C MET A 84 10.66 28.92 -8.86
N GLN A 85 9.59 28.14 -8.96
CA GLN A 85 8.23 28.64 -9.04
C GLN A 85 7.82 29.35 -7.75
N LEU A 86 8.15 28.80 -6.59
CA LEU A 86 7.94 29.44 -5.28
C LEU A 86 8.69 30.78 -5.18
N VAL A 87 9.94 30.84 -5.64
CA VAL A 87 10.73 32.07 -5.64
C VAL A 87 10.11 33.14 -6.56
N ARG A 88 9.63 32.75 -7.73
CA ARG A 88 8.92 33.65 -8.65
C ARG A 88 7.61 34.14 -8.02
N ALA A 89 6.86 33.26 -7.38
CA ALA A 89 5.64 33.58 -6.66
C ALA A 89 5.86 34.57 -5.53
N ALA A 90 6.97 34.48 -4.79
CA ALA A 90 7.35 35.44 -3.77
C ALA A 90 7.61 36.86 -4.35
N GLY A 91 8.04 36.95 -5.61
CA GLY A 91 8.31 38.20 -6.32
C GLY A 91 7.12 38.75 -7.14
N SER A 92 5.96 38.06 -7.17
CA SER A 92 4.84 38.42 -8.06
C SER A 92 4.05 39.66 -7.62
N GLY A 93 4.30 40.21 -6.43
CA GLY A 93 3.61 41.40 -5.95
C GLY A 93 4.06 42.70 -6.64
N PRO A 94 3.32 43.82 -6.46
CA PRO A 94 3.65 45.12 -7.01
C PRO A 94 5.09 45.54 -6.67
N TRP A 95 5.71 46.36 -7.52
CA TRP A 95 7.11 46.80 -7.36
C TRP A 95 7.37 47.57 -6.07
N TRP A 96 6.36 48.27 -5.52
CA TRP A 96 6.44 49.01 -4.24
C TRP A 96 6.32 48.12 -3.00
N THR A 97 5.97 46.82 -3.18
CA THR A 97 5.88 45.88 -2.06
C THR A 97 7.22 45.83 -1.33
N PRO A 98 7.24 46.09 -0.01
CA PRO A 98 8.46 45.97 0.77
C PRO A 98 9.08 44.58 0.69
N ARG A 99 10.42 44.51 0.64
CA ARG A 99 11.18 43.27 0.52
C ARG A 99 10.81 42.24 1.62
N ARG A 100 10.51 42.71 2.84
CA ARG A 100 10.11 41.86 3.96
C ARG A 100 8.74 41.20 3.77
N ALA A 101 7.90 41.71 2.87
CA ALA A 101 6.61 41.15 2.52
C ALA A 101 6.66 40.28 1.27
N ARG A 102 7.76 40.24 0.53
CA ARG A 102 7.97 39.38 -0.64
C ARG A 102 8.39 38.00 -0.19
N SER A 103 7.43 37.21 0.30
CA SER A 103 7.65 35.88 0.83
C SER A 103 6.61 34.89 0.37
N VAL A 104 7.04 33.64 0.18
CA VAL A 104 6.19 32.45 0.09
C VAL A 104 6.53 31.58 1.28
N ARG A 105 5.51 31.02 1.93
CA ARG A 105 5.64 30.09 3.03
C ARG A 105 5.24 28.71 2.58
N VAL A 106 6.10 27.74 2.81
CA VAL A 106 5.75 26.32 2.84
C VAL A 106 5.47 25.97 4.30
N ARG A 107 4.27 25.48 4.58
CA ARG A 107 3.84 25.08 5.91
C ARG A 107 3.61 23.57 5.94
N LEU A 108 4.36 22.89 6.77
CA LEU A 108 4.20 21.48 7.12
C LEU A 108 3.50 21.42 8.48
N ARG A 109 2.28 20.86 8.52
CA ARG A 109 1.47 20.80 9.74
C ARG A 109 0.98 19.41 10.00
N ALA A 110 1.10 18.96 11.25
CA ALA A 110 0.48 17.74 11.77
C ALA A 110 -0.29 18.08 13.05
N ASP A 111 -1.49 17.50 13.22
CA ASP A 111 -2.40 17.80 14.34
C ASP A 111 -2.99 16.54 15.00
N GLY A 112 -2.42 15.38 14.73
CA GLY A 112 -2.87 14.08 15.26
C GLY A 112 -4.20 13.56 14.68
N LYS A 113 -4.92 14.38 13.92
CA LYS A 113 -6.13 13.98 13.15
C LYS A 113 -5.82 13.75 11.69
N ARG A 114 -4.81 14.42 11.20
CA ARG A 114 -4.36 14.39 9.80
C ARG A 114 -2.88 14.14 9.77
N PRO A 115 -2.42 13.45 8.73
CA PRO A 115 -1.01 13.31 8.49
C PRO A 115 -0.36 14.66 8.20
N LEU A 116 0.96 14.67 7.95
CA LEU A 116 1.69 15.88 7.64
C LEU A 116 1.12 16.58 6.41
N VAL A 117 0.37 17.66 6.62
CA VAL A 117 -0.25 18.44 5.56
C VAL A 117 0.75 19.42 5.00
N TYR A 118 0.92 19.41 3.68
CA TYR A 118 1.78 20.35 2.96
C TYR A 118 0.97 21.50 2.37
N ARG A 119 1.24 22.72 2.80
CA ARG A 119 0.55 23.92 2.32
C ARG A 119 1.52 24.96 1.82
N ILE A 120 1.07 25.72 0.82
CA ILE A 120 1.78 26.89 0.28
C ILE A 120 0.92 28.12 0.56
N GLU A 121 1.53 29.11 1.20
CA GLU A 121 0.95 30.43 1.42
C GLU A 121 1.74 31.46 0.60
N ALA A 122 1.09 32.12 -0.33
CA ALA A 122 1.73 33.01 -1.30
C ALA A 122 0.93 34.31 -1.50
N PRO A 123 1.50 35.37 -2.09
CA PRO A 123 0.72 36.52 -2.53
C PRO A 123 -0.45 36.11 -3.44
N ALA A 124 -1.60 36.73 -3.28
CA ALA A 124 -2.80 36.40 -4.08
C ALA A 124 -2.55 36.47 -5.60
N THR A 125 -1.65 37.36 -6.04
CA THR A 125 -1.22 37.50 -7.45
C THR A 125 -0.48 36.25 -7.99
N ALA A 126 0.00 35.38 -7.11
CA ALA A 126 0.71 34.17 -7.49
C ALA A 126 -0.21 32.93 -7.68
N TYR A 127 -1.52 33.06 -7.46
CA TYR A 127 -2.45 31.94 -7.51
C TYR A 127 -2.37 31.16 -8.83
N SER A 128 -2.47 31.88 -9.98
CA SER A 128 -2.42 31.26 -11.31
C SER A 128 -1.09 30.53 -11.57
N LEU A 129 0.02 31.08 -11.08
CA LEU A 129 1.35 30.47 -11.19
C LEU A 129 1.44 29.16 -10.38
N LEU A 130 0.89 29.15 -9.16
CA LEU A 130 1.04 28.03 -8.24
C LEU A 130 -0.04 26.95 -8.41
N LYS A 131 -1.13 27.23 -9.13
CA LYS A 131 -2.16 26.26 -9.46
C LYS A 131 -1.62 25.13 -10.35
N GLN A 132 -0.65 25.43 -11.21
CA GLN A 132 0.02 24.44 -12.05
C GLN A 132 1.33 24.04 -11.40
N THR A 133 1.39 22.80 -10.89
CA THR A 133 2.61 22.28 -10.27
C THR A 133 3.50 21.58 -11.32
N PRO A 134 4.83 21.59 -11.16
CA PRO A 134 5.73 20.80 -11.99
C PRO A 134 5.55 19.29 -11.85
N TYR A 135 4.79 18.86 -10.86
CA TYR A 135 4.51 17.43 -10.58
C TYR A 135 3.38 16.85 -11.44
N GLY A 136 2.68 17.70 -12.22
CA GLY A 136 1.60 17.26 -13.12
C GLY A 136 0.43 16.62 -12.36
N PRO A 137 -0.20 15.57 -12.93
CA PRO A 137 -1.38 14.93 -12.32
C PRO A 137 -1.07 14.12 -11.05
N ARG A 138 0.22 13.98 -10.70
CA ARG A 138 0.63 13.23 -9.51
C ARG A 138 0.43 13.98 -8.20
N VAL A 139 0.09 15.27 -8.26
CA VAL A 139 -0.19 16.10 -7.08
C VAL A 139 -1.43 16.95 -7.37
N GLU A 140 -2.47 16.76 -6.56
CA GLU A 140 -3.67 17.57 -6.61
C GLU A 140 -3.46 18.87 -5.83
N VAL A 141 -3.85 20.01 -6.43
CA VAL A 141 -3.74 21.32 -5.80
C VAL A 141 -5.14 21.80 -5.42
N LYS A 142 -5.40 21.87 -4.12
CA LYS A 142 -6.68 22.35 -3.57
C LYS A 142 -6.52 23.76 -2.97
N GLN A 143 -7.53 24.59 -3.12
CA GLN A 143 -7.59 25.86 -2.40
C GLN A 143 -7.94 25.55 -0.93
N ALA A 144 -7.17 26.12 -0.01
CA ALA A 144 -7.34 25.90 1.42
C ALA A 144 -7.75 27.19 2.14
N ALA A 145 -8.39 27.06 3.28
CA ALA A 145 -8.66 28.17 4.18
C ALA A 145 -7.37 28.54 4.99
N PRO A 146 -7.27 29.79 5.46
CA PRO A 146 -6.21 30.17 6.41
C PRO A 146 -6.22 29.24 7.63
N VAL A 147 -5.04 28.93 8.14
CA VAL A 147 -4.91 28.11 9.36
C VAL A 147 -5.35 28.93 10.56
N ALA A 148 -6.44 28.53 11.20
CA ALA A 148 -6.86 29.11 12.46
C ALA A 148 -6.03 28.50 13.61
N ASP A 149 -5.26 29.33 14.29
CA ASP A 149 -4.50 28.90 15.46
C ASP A 149 -5.41 28.88 16.71
N LYS A 150 -5.71 27.69 17.21
CA LYS A 150 -6.36 27.53 18.51
C LYS A 150 -5.34 27.82 19.62
N GLN A 151 -5.76 28.58 20.62
CA GLN A 151 -4.94 28.76 21.82
C GLN A 151 -4.81 27.42 22.55
N ARG A 152 -3.59 27.04 22.91
CA ARG A 152 -3.25 25.86 23.68
C ARG A 152 -2.53 26.25 24.96
N ALA A 153 -2.62 25.38 25.99
CA ALA A 153 -2.02 25.65 27.28
C ALA A 153 -0.48 25.76 27.21
N HIS A 154 0.15 24.87 26.48
CA HIS A 154 1.61 24.83 26.33
C HIS A 154 1.99 25.05 24.87
N VAL A 155 2.75 26.11 24.59
CA VAL A 155 3.22 26.44 23.24
C VAL A 155 4.71 26.77 23.30
N VAL A 156 5.50 26.01 22.54
CA VAL A 156 6.95 26.20 22.41
C VAL A 156 7.31 26.60 20.99
N ARG A 157 8.26 27.51 20.87
CA ARG A 157 8.66 28.15 19.61
C ARG A 157 10.15 28.01 19.36
N ALA A 158 10.54 27.76 18.11
CA ALA A 158 11.93 27.81 17.70
C ALA A 158 12.08 28.49 16.35
N VAL A 159 13.22 29.17 16.18
CA VAL A 159 13.68 29.69 14.89
C VAL A 159 14.93 28.90 14.54
N LEU A 160 14.91 28.15 13.44
CA LEU A 160 16.08 27.45 12.95
C LEU A 160 16.88 28.37 12.05
N THR A 161 18.14 28.58 12.38
CA THR A 161 19.06 29.45 11.64
C THR A 161 20.18 28.64 11.02
N LEU A 162 20.56 28.98 9.79
CA LEU A 162 21.75 28.40 9.17
C LEU A 162 23.00 28.93 9.86
N HIS A 163 23.85 28.02 10.32
CA HIS A 163 25.13 28.32 10.94
C HIS A 163 26.25 27.66 10.15
N GLY A 164 27.24 28.44 9.80
CA GLY A 164 28.38 28.04 9.00
C GLY A 164 28.99 29.23 8.27
N GLU A 165 30.05 29.00 7.50
CA GLU A 165 30.62 30.03 6.64
C GLU A 165 29.63 30.49 5.56
N PRO A 166 29.69 31.73 5.08
CA PRO A 166 28.74 32.29 4.14
C PRO A 166 28.58 31.48 2.84
N GLY A 167 29.63 30.83 2.38
CA GLY A 167 29.66 30.01 1.16
C GLY A 167 29.34 28.53 1.39
N SER A 168 29.35 28.08 2.65
CA SER A 168 29.15 26.67 2.95
C SER A 168 27.69 26.22 2.71
N ARG A 169 27.51 24.95 2.29
CA ARG A 169 26.22 24.35 1.98
C ARG A 169 25.71 23.51 3.14
N LEU A 170 24.39 23.37 3.24
CA LEU A 170 23.77 22.26 3.94
C LEU A 170 24.06 20.96 3.18
N ARG A 171 23.88 19.82 3.86
CA ARG A 171 24.01 18.51 3.22
C ARG A 171 22.90 18.34 2.18
N GLU A 172 23.25 17.95 0.98
CA GLU A 172 22.30 17.48 -0.01
C GLU A 172 21.80 16.10 0.43
N VAL A 173 20.50 15.97 0.67
CA VAL A 173 19.89 14.73 1.14
C VAL A 173 19.35 13.98 -0.07
N PRO A 174 19.65 12.68 -0.24
CA PRO A 174 19.06 11.88 -1.29
C PRO A 174 17.52 11.89 -1.16
N LEU A 175 16.82 11.72 -2.28
CA LEU A 175 15.36 11.72 -2.31
C LEU A 175 14.75 10.37 -1.93
N ASP A 176 15.52 9.31 -1.98
CA ASP A 176 15.20 7.97 -1.53
C ASP A 176 16.26 7.53 -0.49
N PRO A 177 15.88 7.23 0.77
CA PRO A 177 14.52 7.37 1.34
C PRO A 177 14.08 8.84 1.46
N ASP A 178 12.75 9.06 1.60
CA ASP A 178 12.18 10.41 1.65
C ASP A 178 12.85 11.27 2.74
N PRO A 179 13.46 12.41 2.39
CA PRO A 179 14.11 13.29 3.35
C PRO A 179 13.15 13.90 4.39
N LEU A 180 11.84 13.83 4.19
CA LEU A 180 10.83 14.19 5.19
C LEU A 180 10.53 13.07 6.18
N GLN A 181 11.00 11.82 5.96
CA GLN A 181 10.73 10.71 6.84
C GLN A 181 11.08 10.98 8.32
N PRO A 182 12.28 11.53 8.66
CA PRO A 182 12.58 11.83 10.06
C PRO A 182 11.62 12.85 10.69
N LEU A 183 11.12 13.83 9.88
CA LEU A 183 10.13 14.78 10.36
C LEU A 183 8.76 14.12 10.58
N ILE A 184 8.36 13.22 9.69
CA ILE A 184 7.14 12.44 9.79
C ILE A 184 7.19 11.57 11.04
N ASP A 185 8.28 10.85 11.27
CA ASP A 185 8.48 10.03 12.47
C ASP A 185 8.47 10.87 13.76
N ALA A 186 9.02 12.08 13.69
CA ALA A 186 8.99 13.02 14.81
C ALA A 186 7.56 13.47 15.20
N VAL A 187 6.59 13.41 14.30
CA VAL A 187 5.20 13.84 14.52
C VAL A 187 4.20 12.67 14.53
N ALA A 188 4.67 11.44 14.40
CA ALA A 188 3.81 10.26 14.27
C ALA A 188 2.91 9.97 15.48
N ASP A 189 3.34 10.32 16.71
CA ASP A 189 2.65 10.05 17.97
C ASP A 189 1.87 11.27 18.52
N LEU A 190 1.44 12.20 17.65
CA LEU A 190 0.57 13.30 18.04
C LEU A 190 -0.81 12.81 18.46
N ASN A 191 -1.31 13.28 19.60
CA ASN A 191 -2.64 12.96 20.09
C ASN A 191 -3.58 14.18 19.92
N ALA A 192 -4.61 14.00 19.08
CA ALA A 192 -5.59 15.04 18.81
C ALA A 192 -6.45 15.41 20.04
N GLU A 193 -6.70 14.47 20.95
CA GLU A 193 -7.47 14.67 22.18
C GLU A 193 -6.71 15.57 23.17
N LEU A 194 -5.38 15.46 23.20
CA LEU A 194 -4.51 16.31 23.99
C LEU A 194 -4.17 17.64 23.31
N GLY A 195 -4.79 17.89 22.16
CA GLY A 195 -4.59 19.09 21.38
C GLY A 195 -3.19 19.27 20.81
N ASP A 196 -2.46 18.15 20.59
CA ASP A 196 -1.11 18.18 20.05
C ASP A 196 -1.11 18.75 18.63
N VAL A 197 -0.23 19.71 18.38
CA VAL A 197 0.01 20.29 17.06
C VAL A 197 1.50 20.52 16.88
N ALA A 198 2.03 20.14 15.72
CA ALA A 198 3.39 20.45 15.32
C ALA A 198 3.40 21.10 13.93
N GLU A 199 4.12 22.17 13.79
CA GLU A 199 4.20 22.92 12.54
C GLU A 199 5.61 23.39 12.26
N VAL A 200 6.03 23.23 11.01
CA VAL A 200 7.27 23.79 10.46
C VAL A 200 6.92 24.71 9.30
N CYS A 201 7.33 25.97 9.39
CA CYS A 201 7.13 26.95 8.35
C CYS A 201 8.48 27.32 7.72
N VAL A 202 8.61 27.13 6.42
CA VAL A 202 9.78 27.51 5.63
C VAL A 202 9.39 28.71 4.78
N ASP A 203 9.85 29.89 5.17
CA ASP A 203 9.61 31.14 4.44
C ASP A 203 10.76 31.42 3.48
N LEU A 204 10.44 31.63 2.22
CA LEU A 204 11.38 31.89 1.14
C LEU A 204 11.18 33.28 0.57
N SER A 205 12.27 33.99 0.25
CA SER A 205 12.22 35.20 -0.51
C SER A 205 13.38 35.31 -1.51
N PRO A 206 13.19 36.03 -2.63
CA PRO A 206 14.26 36.24 -3.60
C PRO A 206 15.48 36.92 -2.98
N ALA A 207 16.67 36.48 -3.36
CA ALA A 207 17.92 37.06 -2.90
C ALA A 207 18.13 38.47 -3.52
N PRO A 208 18.28 39.56 -2.71
CA PRO A 208 18.51 40.88 -3.25
C PRO A 208 19.90 40.98 -3.87
N ARG A 209 20.00 41.44 -5.12
CA ARG A 209 21.28 41.51 -5.90
C ARG A 209 22.37 42.26 -5.17
N TRP A 210 22.07 43.39 -4.57
CA TRP A 210 23.06 44.21 -3.86
C TRP A 210 23.55 43.55 -2.55
N HIS A 211 22.67 42.92 -1.79
CA HIS A 211 23.08 42.12 -0.62
C HIS A 211 23.99 40.97 -1.01
N LEU A 212 23.70 40.30 -2.12
CA LEU A 212 24.52 39.24 -2.67
C LEU A 212 25.91 39.75 -3.07
N ALA A 213 26.00 40.91 -3.73
CA ALA A 213 27.28 41.53 -4.08
C ALA A 213 28.12 41.83 -2.85
N VAL A 214 27.52 42.43 -1.81
CA VAL A 214 28.20 42.70 -0.53
C VAL A 214 28.68 41.43 0.14
N ARG A 215 27.85 40.36 0.14
CA ARG A 215 28.24 39.08 0.74
C ARG A 215 29.36 38.39 -0.02
N ARG A 216 29.32 38.41 -1.35
CA ARG A 216 30.40 37.90 -2.20
C ARG A 216 31.71 38.67 -1.92
N MET A 217 31.65 39.98 -1.82
CA MET A 217 32.83 40.82 -1.49
C MET A 217 33.37 40.46 -0.09
N GLN A 218 32.51 40.36 0.91
CA GLN A 218 32.92 39.98 2.27
C GLN A 218 33.53 38.56 2.33
N ALA A 219 32.95 37.57 1.62
CA ALA A 219 33.51 36.22 1.56
C ALA A 219 34.92 36.24 0.92
N MET A 220 35.09 36.95 -0.19
CA MET A 220 36.37 37.08 -0.86
C MET A 220 37.41 37.84 -0.02
N GLN A 221 37.02 38.87 0.70
CA GLN A 221 37.92 39.60 1.60
C GLN A 221 38.41 38.68 2.72
N ARG A 222 37.52 37.98 3.40
CA ARG A 222 37.87 37.01 4.48
C ARG A 222 38.86 35.94 3.99
N ALA A 223 38.57 35.34 2.83
CA ALA A 223 39.46 34.32 2.26
C ALA A 223 40.84 34.87 1.93
N ARG A 224 40.92 36.14 1.43
CA ARG A 224 42.21 36.79 1.19
C ARG A 224 42.94 37.10 2.49
N ASP A 225 42.22 37.56 3.51
CA ASP A 225 42.81 37.87 4.81
C ASP A 225 43.30 36.59 5.50
N GLN A 226 42.54 35.49 5.38
CA GLN A 226 42.96 34.19 5.88
C GLN A 226 44.18 33.66 5.14
N ALA A 227 44.25 33.72 3.83
CA ALA A 227 45.38 33.33 3.04
C ALA A 227 46.63 34.13 3.38
N ARG A 228 46.45 35.44 3.64
CA ARG A 228 47.55 36.33 4.12
C ARG A 228 48.03 35.93 5.52
N TRP A 229 47.12 35.61 6.41
CA TRP A 229 47.42 35.19 7.77
C TRP A 229 48.16 33.83 7.79
N GLU A 230 47.70 32.88 6.99
CA GLU A 230 48.40 31.60 6.80
C GLU A 230 49.81 31.76 6.24
N ALA A 231 49.96 32.59 5.20
CA ALA A 231 51.28 32.89 4.65
C ALA A 231 52.20 33.56 5.66
N GLN A 232 51.69 34.52 6.48
CA GLN A 232 52.45 35.12 7.57
C GLN A 232 52.81 34.13 8.68
N ARG A 233 51.94 33.21 9.00
CA ARG A 233 52.20 32.15 9.98
C ARG A 233 53.28 31.17 9.48
N GLU A 234 53.21 30.80 8.23
CA GLU A 234 54.19 29.95 7.56
C GLU A 234 55.57 30.64 7.47
N ALA A 235 55.60 31.94 7.13
CA ALA A 235 56.82 32.75 7.14
C ALA A 235 57.40 32.84 8.57
N ARG A 236 56.60 33.05 9.60
CA ARG A 236 57.10 33.07 11.00
C ARG A 236 57.62 31.69 11.46
N TRP A 237 57.02 30.63 10.99
CA TRP A 237 57.49 29.27 11.30
C TRP A 237 58.83 29.00 10.64
N LEU A 238 59.02 29.34 9.36
CA LEU A 238 60.30 29.23 8.63
C LEU A 238 61.38 30.11 9.24
N THR A 239 61.09 31.31 9.71
CA THR A 239 62.05 32.15 10.40
C THR A 239 62.44 31.63 11.78
N ARG A 240 61.57 30.92 12.45
CA ARG A 240 61.86 30.27 13.77
C ARG A 240 62.73 29.03 13.59
N GLU A 241 62.47 28.25 12.58
CA GLU A 241 63.27 27.04 12.23
C GLU A 241 64.68 27.44 11.77
N SER A 242 64.84 28.55 11.05
CA SER A 242 66.16 29.11 10.71
C SER A 242 66.84 29.75 11.91
N ALA A 243 66.15 30.27 12.91
CA ALA A 243 66.76 30.81 14.15
C ALA A 243 67.23 29.67 15.09
N ASP A 244 66.54 28.56 15.15
CA ASP A 244 66.95 27.36 15.94
C ASP A 244 68.19 26.66 15.32
N SER A 245 68.50 26.95 14.06
CA SER A 245 69.69 26.47 13.40
C SER A 245 70.93 27.45 13.54
N LEU A 246 70.79 28.57 14.22
CA LEU A 246 71.82 29.53 14.46
C LEU A 246 73.12 29.02 15.14
N PRO A 247 73.06 28.07 16.08
CA PRO A 247 74.29 27.53 16.69
C PRO A 247 75.20 26.80 15.69
N VAL A 248 74.55 26.13 14.69
CA VAL A 248 75.32 25.42 13.63
C VAL A 248 75.99 26.42 12.64
N THR A 249 75.33 27.55 12.41
CA THR A 249 75.81 28.60 11.50
C THR A 249 76.99 29.37 12.12
N VAL A 250 76.97 29.66 13.41
CA VAL A 250 78.07 30.33 14.15
C VAL A 250 79.29 29.44 14.20
N GLY A 251 79.07 28.08 14.33
CA GLY A 251 80.18 27.12 14.27
C GLY A 251 80.92 27.12 12.91
N LYS A 252 80.23 27.31 11.83
CA LYS A 252 80.83 27.39 10.46
C LYS A 252 81.45 28.78 10.15
N LEU A 253 81.05 29.86 10.80
CA LEU A 253 81.65 31.20 10.66
C LEU A 253 83.05 31.29 11.33
N LEU A 254 83.36 30.39 12.20
CA LEU A 254 84.65 30.34 12.92
C LEU A 254 85.68 29.45 12.25
N ASP A 255 85.37 28.78 11.12
CA ASP A 255 86.32 27.94 10.36
C ASP A 255 86.96 28.74 9.21
N PRO A 256 88.28 29.07 9.30
CA PRO A 256 88.90 29.88 8.28
C PRO A 256 89.04 29.22 6.91
N SER A 257 88.75 27.91 6.79
CA SER A 257 88.89 27.18 5.51
C SER A 257 87.71 27.39 4.56
N GLU A 258 86.53 27.86 5.04
CA GLU A 258 85.34 28.07 4.25
C GLU A 258 85.17 29.54 3.76
N TRP A 259 86.11 30.49 4.00
CA TRP A 259 86.00 31.85 3.59
C TRP A 259 86.14 32.10 2.06
N ARG A 260 86.32 31.10 1.28
CA ARG A 260 86.51 31.15 -0.19
C ARG A 260 85.25 30.73 -1.01
N GLY A 261 84.09 30.82 -0.45
CA GLY A 261 82.86 30.53 -1.18
C GLY A 261 81.64 31.02 -0.43
N SER A 262 81.42 32.29 -0.37
CA SER A 262 80.14 32.84 0.11
C SER A 262 78.98 32.35 -0.82
N PRO A 263 78.16 31.46 -0.38
CA PRO A 263 76.87 31.29 -1.05
C PRO A 263 76.15 32.65 -0.84
N ARG A 264 75.84 33.34 -1.92
CA ARG A 264 74.90 34.42 -1.94
C ARG A 264 73.74 33.97 -1.17
N GLY A 265 73.30 34.68 -0.10
CA GLY A 265 72.22 34.34 0.77
C GLY A 265 71.03 34.02 -0.06
N GLN A 266 70.56 32.74 0.09
CA GLN A 266 69.21 32.38 -0.35
C GLN A 266 68.34 33.33 0.42
N MET A 267 67.87 34.40 -0.23
CA MET A 267 66.66 35.12 0.23
C MET A 267 65.60 34.09 0.42
N VAL A 268 65.26 33.76 1.66
CA VAL A 268 64.01 33.00 1.98
C VAL A 268 62.91 33.91 1.47
N MET A 269 62.46 33.59 0.26
CA MET A 269 61.29 34.24 -0.33
C MET A 269 60.12 33.98 0.61
N SER A 270 59.58 35.07 1.17
CA SER A 270 58.33 34.98 1.94
C SER A 270 57.30 34.19 1.13
N PRO A 271 56.71 33.18 1.70
CA PRO A 271 55.69 32.40 0.97
C PRO A 271 54.61 33.33 0.39
N GLN A 272 54.40 33.23 -0.91
CA GLN A 272 53.34 34.00 -1.53
C GLN A 272 51.98 33.47 -1.07
N PRO A 273 51.00 34.33 -0.76
CA PRO A 273 49.67 33.86 -0.41
C PRO A 273 49.11 33.03 -1.56
N ARG A 274 48.60 31.82 -1.22
CA ARG A 274 47.95 30.92 -2.18
C ARG A 274 46.89 31.64 -2.98
N ARG A 275 46.84 31.37 -4.29
CA ARG A 275 45.83 31.96 -5.16
C ARG A 275 44.45 31.47 -4.70
N VAL A 276 43.60 32.40 -4.29
CA VAL A 276 42.27 32.10 -3.77
C VAL A 276 41.35 31.85 -4.97
N GLU A 277 40.90 30.61 -5.14
CA GLU A 277 39.92 30.24 -6.18
C GLU A 277 38.56 30.84 -5.85
N ARG A 278 38.07 31.67 -6.74
CA ARG A 278 36.83 32.45 -6.55
C ARG A 278 35.61 31.53 -6.32
N GLU A 279 35.48 30.48 -7.10
CA GLU A 279 34.31 29.56 -7.01
C GLU A 279 34.31 28.74 -5.72
N ALA A 280 35.47 28.22 -5.32
CA ALA A 280 35.62 27.49 -4.08
C ALA A 280 35.25 28.34 -2.85
N VAL A 281 35.71 29.62 -2.82
CA VAL A 281 35.41 30.54 -1.71
C VAL A 281 33.99 31.00 -1.69
N LEU A 282 33.37 31.25 -2.85
CA LEU A 282 32.01 31.70 -2.94
C LEU A 282 31.02 30.55 -2.67
N GLY A 283 31.39 29.30 -2.98
CA GLY A 283 30.55 28.13 -2.78
C GLY A 283 29.11 28.35 -3.29
N LYS A 284 28.09 28.18 -2.45
CA LYS A 284 26.70 28.44 -2.84
C LYS A 284 26.41 29.85 -3.33
N LEU A 285 27.22 30.84 -2.96
CA LEU A 285 27.06 32.23 -3.42
C LEU A 285 27.58 32.45 -4.85
N ALA A 286 28.28 31.47 -5.46
CA ALA A 286 28.83 31.60 -6.82
C ALA A 286 27.69 31.69 -7.85
N HIS A 287 26.67 30.90 -7.71
CA HIS A 287 25.54 30.83 -8.65
C HIS A 287 24.35 31.64 -8.13
N THR A 288 23.76 32.46 -8.99
CA THR A 288 22.58 33.27 -8.64
C THR A 288 21.25 32.52 -8.80
N PRO A 289 21.06 31.69 -9.84
CA PRO A 289 19.83 30.93 -9.97
C PRO A 289 19.64 29.99 -8.78
N GLY A 290 18.45 30.00 -8.18
CA GLY A 290 18.11 29.12 -7.05
C GLY A 290 18.59 29.58 -5.67
N LEU A 291 19.35 30.70 -5.57
CA LEU A 291 19.75 31.27 -4.28
C LEU A 291 18.62 32.07 -3.67
N VAL A 292 18.23 31.74 -2.44
CA VAL A 292 17.11 32.31 -1.70
C VAL A 292 17.54 32.78 -0.31
N ARG A 293 16.77 33.69 0.26
CA ARG A 293 16.78 33.96 1.70
C ARG A 293 15.71 33.07 2.34
N VAL A 294 16.10 32.37 3.38
CA VAL A 294 15.24 31.39 4.09
C VAL A 294 15.09 31.79 5.56
N GLN A 295 13.90 31.56 6.08
CA GLN A 295 13.54 31.64 7.49
C GLN A 295 12.75 30.40 7.84
N ILE A 296 13.21 29.62 8.81
CA ILE A 296 12.52 28.38 9.25
C ILE A 296 12.02 28.61 10.67
N LEU A 297 10.70 28.51 10.83
CA LEU A 297 10.01 28.67 12.10
C LEU A 297 9.37 27.35 12.50
N VAL A 298 9.53 26.95 13.75
CA VAL A 298 8.92 25.75 14.31
C VAL A 298 8.05 26.12 15.50
N ARG A 299 6.85 25.58 15.56
CA ARG A 299 5.92 25.75 16.67
C ARG A 299 5.31 24.40 17.05
N CYS A 300 5.43 24.05 18.29
CA CYS A 300 4.75 22.89 18.88
C CYS A 300 3.80 23.36 19.97
N ALA A 301 2.62 22.76 20.02
CA ALA A 301 1.60 23.10 21.00
C ALA A 301 0.92 21.83 21.52
N SER A 302 0.52 21.84 22.80
CA SER A 302 -0.21 20.76 23.47
C SER A 302 -0.98 21.35 24.64
N ASP A 303 -2.06 20.66 25.05
CA ASP A 303 -2.76 20.98 26.30
C ASP A 303 -2.13 20.25 27.49
N ALA A 304 -1.24 19.26 27.26
CA ALA A 304 -0.49 18.54 28.27
C ALA A 304 0.95 19.07 28.41
N ALA A 305 1.41 19.21 29.66
CA ALA A 305 2.75 19.74 29.96
C ALA A 305 3.87 18.81 29.46
N GLY A 306 4.97 19.40 28.99
CA GLY A 306 6.17 18.68 28.55
C GLY A 306 6.10 18.05 27.17
N ARG A 307 4.91 17.86 26.59
CA ARG A 307 4.75 17.23 25.28
C ARG A 307 5.22 18.15 24.14
N ALA A 308 4.90 19.43 24.22
CA ALA A 308 5.32 20.41 23.21
C ALA A 308 6.85 20.54 23.14
N GLU A 309 7.53 20.54 24.29
CA GLU A 309 8.99 20.59 24.42
C GLU A 309 9.64 19.32 23.86
N ALA A 310 9.15 18.14 24.23
CA ALA A 310 9.63 16.86 23.74
C ALA A 310 9.48 16.79 22.19
N ARG A 311 8.36 17.28 21.67
CA ARG A 311 8.10 17.32 20.24
C ARG A 311 9.08 18.25 19.51
N LEU A 312 9.30 19.44 20.06
CA LEU A 312 10.27 20.37 19.49
C LEU A 312 11.68 19.77 19.43
N ALA A 313 12.09 19.04 20.47
CA ALA A 313 13.38 18.37 20.51
C ALA A 313 13.49 17.29 19.41
N ARG A 314 12.43 16.48 19.17
CA ARG A 314 12.40 15.48 18.10
C ARG A 314 12.44 16.12 16.71
N ILE A 315 11.70 17.22 16.49
CA ILE A 315 11.76 17.95 15.22
C ILE A 315 13.16 18.55 15.02
N GLY A 316 13.80 19.04 16.08
CA GLY A 316 15.19 19.51 16.02
C GLY A 316 16.15 18.41 15.57
N ALA A 317 16.04 17.22 16.15
CA ALA A 317 16.82 16.04 15.77
C ALA A 317 16.53 15.60 14.31
N ALA A 318 15.27 15.64 13.88
CA ALA A 318 14.89 15.33 12.49
C ALA A 318 15.54 16.29 11.47
N MET A 319 15.78 17.55 11.87
CA MET A 319 16.45 18.54 11.00
C MET A 319 17.97 18.33 10.91
N ASP A 320 18.57 17.51 11.76
CA ASP A 320 20.00 17.19 11.69
C ASP A 320 20.37 16.38 10.42
N VAL A 321 19.40 15.81 9.71
CA VAL A 321 19.62 15.17 8.41
C VAL A 321 20.24 16.14 7.38
N TYR A 322 19.97 17.44 7.52
CA TYR A 322 20.53 18.50 6.68
C TYR A 322 21.90 19.00 7.14
N ALA A 323 22.44 18.44 8.23
CA ALA A 323 23.72 18.87 8.78
C ALA A 323 24.90 18.48 7.87
N GLY A 324 25.69 19.47 7.51
CA GLY A 324 26.87 19.38 6.67
C GLY A 324 27.89 20.42 7.09
N PRO A 325 28.66 21.02 6.15
CA PRO A 325 29.52 22.17 6.44
C PRO A 325 28.75 23.37 7.02
N SER A 326 27.45 23.50 6.65
CA SER A 326 26.47 24.32 7.37
C SER A 326 25.48 23.42 8.08
N ARG A 327 24.89 23.91 9.17
CA ARG A 327 23.86 23.18 9.93
C ARG A 327 22.77 24.16 10.40
N LEU A 328 21.60 23.57 10.73
CA LEU A 328 20.47 24.31 11.29
C LEU A 328 20.58 24.32 12.82
N PHE A 329 20.59 25.50 13.41
CA PHE A 329 20.62 25.71 14.84
C PHE A 329 19.37 26.40 15.33
N THR A 330 18.90 26.02 16.51
CA THR A 330 17.86 26.76 17.21
C THR A 330 18.46 28.12 17.68
N LEU A 331 17.83 29.22 17.28
CA LEU A 331 18.20 30.55 17.73
C LEU A 331 17.91 30.66 19.22
N GLY A 332 18.97 30.99 20.00
CA GLY A 332 18.87 31.21 21.43
C GLY A 332 20.19 30.92 22.13
N TRP A 333 20.29 31.30 23.36
CA TRP A 333 21.44 31.01 24.23
C TRP A 333 20.99 30.85 25.68
N SER A 334 21.74 30.15 26.48
CA SER A 334 21.49 29.98 27.91
C SER A 334 22.65 30.50 28.74
N ALA A 335 22.33 31.14 29.85
CA ALA A 335 23.29 31.56 30.88
C ALA A 335 22.80 31.00 32.24
N GLY A 336 23.38 29.85 32.62
CA GLY A 336 22.88 29.10 33.77
C GLY A 336 21.41 28.69 33.59
N PRO A 337 20.50 28.97 34.56
CA PRO A 337 19.09 28.64 34.47
C PRO A 337 18.31 29.55 33.51
N LEU A 338 18.90 30.64 33.04
CA LEU A 338 18.24 31.58 32.14
C LEU A 338 18.40 31.18 30.70
N ARG A 339 17.26 30.94 30.04
CA ARG A 339 17.20 30.64 28.60
C ARG A 339 16.66 31.84 27.83
N PHE A 340 17.40 32.28 26.78
CA PHE A 340 17.02 33.38 25.92
C PHE A 340 16.72 32.83 24.53
N GLY A 341 15.51 33.08 24.05
CA GLY A 341 15.06 32.55 22.77
C GLY A 341 13.64 32.98 22.41
N PRO A 342 13.05 32.42 21.35
CA PRO A 342 11.76 32.84 20.81
C PRO A 342 10.58 32.78 21.79
N ASP A 343 10.67 32.01 22.86
CA ASP A 343 9.61 31.91 23.90
C ASP A 343 9.60 33.04 24.91
N ARG A 344 10.66 33.88 24.97
CA ARG A 344 10.77 34.99 25.91
C ARG A 344 10.61 36.35 25.25
N ARG A 345 9.99 37.31 25.95
CA ARG A 345 9.92 38.71 25.51
C ARG A 345 11.33 39.35 25.48
N PRO A 346 11.66 40.17 24.47
CA PRO A 346 10.84 40.67 23.34
C PRO A 346 10.79 39.76 22.12
N TRP A 347 11.59 38.66 22.04
CA TRP A 347 11.70 37.75 20.89
C TRP A 347 10.39 37.02 20.58
N ARG A 348 9.59 36.70 21.60
CA ARG A 348 8.27 36.08 21.44
C ARG A 348 7.33 36.91 20.56
N ARG A 349 7.25 38.24 20.80
CA ARG A 349 6.43 39.11 19.95
C ARG A 349 6.89 39.14 18.50
N ARG A 350 8.22 39.12 18.30
CA ARG A 350 8.80 39.07 16.96
C ARG A 350 8.51 37.74 16.27
N PHE A 351 8.58 36.63 16.99
CA PHE A 351 8.23 35.29 16.45
C PHE A 351 6.75 35.24 16.10
N ASP A 352 5.87 35.65 17.00
CA ASP A 352 4.43 35.60 16.79
C ASP A 352 4.01 36.48 15.58
N GLU A 353 4.65 37.63 15.37
CA GLU A 353 4.45 38.43 14.15
C GLU A 353 4.92 37.70 12.89
N GLN A 354 6.10 37.09 12.90
CA GLN A 354 6.63 36.33 11.77
C GLN A 354 5.75 35.12 11.49
N TRP A 355 5.27 34.48 12.53
CA TRP A 355 4.38 33.32 12.45
C TRP A 355 3.04 33.68 11.82
N ALA A 356 2.38 34.68 12.32
CA ALA A 356 1.05 35.08 11.88
C ALA A 356 1.04 35.68 10.47
N THR A 357 2.08 36.43 10.09
CA THR A 357 2.07 37.21 8.85
C THR A 357 3.01 36.70 7.77
N ALA A 358 3.90 35.76 8.06
CA ALA A 358 5.01 35.33 7.18
C ALA A 358 5.95 36.48 6.76
N VAL A 359 6.10 37.53 7.62
CA VAL A 359 7.03 38.61 7.35
C VAL A 359 8.47 38.09 7.42
N MET A 360 9.27 38.42 6.39
CA MET A 360 10.65 37.96 6.28
C MET A 360 11.60 38.81 7.14
N ARG A 361 12.11 38.18 8.19
CA ARG A 361 13.16 38.73 9.05
C ARG A 361 14.23 37.68 9.35
N PRO A 362 14.82 37.08 8.29
CA PRO A 362 15.77 36.00 8.48
C PRO A 362 17.02 36.46 9.25
N ALA A 363 17.68 35.56 9.94
CA ALA A 363 18.96 35.77 10.54
C ALA A 363 20.01 36.16 9.48
N ARG A 364 21.13 36.79 9.90
CA ARG A 364 22.16 37.25 8.98
C ARG A 364 22.72 36.14 8.06
N GLY A 365 22.70 34.87 8.50
CA GLY A 365 23.14 33.70 7.77
C GLY A 365 22.08 32.99 6.94
N GLY A 366 20.84 33.48 6.87
CA GLY A 366 19.71 32.84 6.23
C GLY A 366 19.74 32.81 4.69
N TRP A 367 20.83 32.29 4.11
CA TRP A 367 21.00 32.10 2.67
C TRP A 367 21.10 30.61 2.40
N ALA A 368 20.28 30.09 1.48
CA ALA A 368 20.32 28.72 1.04
C ALA A 368 20.11 28.64 -0.47
N HIS A 369 20.56 27.56 -1.07
CA HIS A 369 20.20 27.20 -2.42
C HIS A 369 18.96 26.29 -2.40
N ILE A 370 18.14 26.31 -3.44
CA ILE A 370 16.93 25.48 -3.53
C ILE A 370 17.26 24.02 -3.33
N ASP A 371 18.36 23.52 -3.92
CA ASP A 371 18.78 22.13 -3.81
C ASP A 371 19.08 21.71 -2.36
N GLU A 372 19.62 22.64 -1.54
CA GLU A 372 19.86 22.39 -0.12
C GLU A 372 18.56 22.19 0.69
N LEU A 373 17.44 22.72 0.17
CA LEU A 373 16.12 22.68 0.81
C LEU A 373 15.16 21.70 0.10
N ALA A 374 15.64 20.94 -0.90
CA ALA A 374 14.81 20.12 -1.77
C ALA A 374 13.83 19.24 -0.99
N GLY A 375 14.28 18.59 0.09
CA GLY A 375 13.43 17.77 0.94
C GLY A 375 12.28 18.53 1.62
N LEU A 376 12.48 19.81 1.96
CA LEU A 376 11.45 20.64 2.62
C LEU A 376 10.51 21.32 1.61
N LEU A 377 10.88 21.37 0.33
CA LEU A 377 10.14 22.06 -0.73
C LEU A 377 9.23 21.15 -1.55
N LYS A 378 9.24 19.84 -1.29
CA LYS A 378 8.35 18.87 -1.91
C LYS A 378 7.27 18.41 -0.93
N PRO A 379 6.08 18.00 -1.41
CA PRO A 379 5.14 17.25 -0.59
C PRO A 379 5.77 15.92 -0.13
N PRO A 380 5.33 15.36 1.01
CA PRO A 380 5.77 14.03 1.44
C PRO A 380 5.38 12.99 0.38
N THR A 381 6.22 11.99 0.15
CA THR A 381 5.86 10.83 -0.68
C THR A 381 5.02 9.86 0.14
N ILE A 382 4.04 9.22 -0.48
CA ILE A 382 3.16 8.25 0.21
C ILE A 382 3.92 6.96 0.53
N THR A 383 5.03 6.69 -0.15
CA THR A 383 5.98 5.63 0.16
C THR A 383 6.75 5.87 1.46
N ALA A 384 6.85 7.12 1.92
CA ALA A 384 7.19 7.37 3.31
C ALA A 384 6.16 6.63 4.16
N ARG A 385 6.61 5.81 5.15
CA ARG A 385 5.77 5.06 6.10
C ARG A 385 4.81 6.01 6.83
N LEU A 386 3.82 6.49 6.09
CA LEU A 386 2.88 7.46 6.61
C LEU A 386 1.74 6.71 7.29
N PRO A 387 1.37 7.11 8.48
CA PRO A 387 0.05 6.77 9.05
C PRO A 387 -1.12 7.39 8.25
N LEU A 388 -0.87 7.82 7.03
CA LEU A 388 -1.81 8.51 6.12
C LEU A 388 -2.99 7.64 5.69
N LEU A 389 -2.83 6.32 5.76
CA LEU A 389 -3.81 5.36 5.25
C LEU A 389 -4.75 4.82 6.33
N GLU A 390 -4.51 5.14 7.59
CA GLU A 390 -5.30 4.65 8.72
C GLU A 390 -6.73 5.24 8.81
N THR A 391 -6.96 6.39 8.18
CA THR A 391 -8.24 7.11 8.33
C THR A 391 -9.32 6.63 7.37
N GLU A 392 -8.98 5.83 6.36
CA GLU A 392 -9.94 5.40 5.33
C GLU A 392 -10.52 3.99 5.59
N MET A 393 -9.87 3.16 6.42
CA MET A 393 -10.41 1.84 6.74
C MET A 393 -11.35 1.89 7.95
N PRO A 394 -12.56 1.31 7.84
CA PRO A 394 -13.46 1.19 8.97
C PRO A 394 -12.86 0.29 10.06
N THR A 395 -13.20 0.59 11.31
CA THR A 395 -12.97 -0.32 12.44
C THR A 395 -14.10 -1.34 12.48
N TYR A 396 -13.76 -2.60 12.70
CA TYR A 396 -14.76 -3.66 12.76
C TYR A 396 -15.81 -3.39 13.85
N ALA A 397 -17.07 -3.46 13.45
CA ALA A 397 -18.22 -3.45 14.34
C ALA A 397 -19.17 -4.56 13.89
N PHE A 398 -19.61 -5.36 14.84
CA PHE A 398 -20.53 -6.47 14.57
C PHE A 398 -21.90 -5.97 14.08
N GLY A 399 -22.44 -6.59 13.04
CA GLY A 399 -23.75 -6.21 12.47
C GLY A 399 -23.72 -5.10 11.43
N GLU A 400 -22.54 -4.57 11.06
CA GLU A 400 -22.40 -3.48 10.08
C GLU A 400 -22.00 -3.97 8.67
N ASN A 401 -22.23 -5.22 8.33
CA ASN A 401 -21.83 -5.84 7.05
C ASN A 401 -20.32 -5.70 6.75
N LEU A 402 -19.51 -5.85 7.79
CA LEU A 402 -18.06 -5.73 7.76
C LEU A 402 -17.36 -7.08 7.90
N LEU A 403 -16.20 -7.21 7.24
CA LEU A 403 -15.27 -8.33 7.37
C LEU A 403 -14.04 -7.89 8.17
N PRO A 404 -13.73 -8.52 9.31
CA PRO A 404 -12.58 -8.17 10.14
C PRO A 404 -11.27 -8.64 9.48
N GLN A 405 -10.42 -7.71 9.11
CA GLN A 405 -9.20 -7.98 8.34
C GLN A 405 -7.97 -8.29 9.21
N GLY A 406 -7.85 -7.63 10.33
CA GLY A 406 -6.74 -7.83 11.27
C GLY A 406 -6.49 -6.62 12.16
N TRP A 407 -5.71 -6.85 13.20
CA TRP A 407 -5.31 -5.81 14.15
C TRP A 407 -4.16 -4.99 13.57
N HIS A 408 -4.37 -3.71 13.50
CA HIS A 408 -3.37 -2.75 13.07
C HIS A 408 -3.06 -1.77 14.19
N ARG A 409 -1.77 -1.55 14.42
CA ARG A 409 -1.31 -0.59 15.40
C ARG A 409 -1.09 0.76 14.74
N GLY A 410 -1.96 1.70 15.08
CA GLY A 410 -1.87 3.05 14.57
C GLY A 410 -0.66 3.84 15.07
N ALA A 411 -0.40 4.98 14.44
CA ALA A 411 0.64 5.90 14.88
C ALA A 411 0.42 6.43 16.31
N ASP A 412 -0.82 6.42 16.78
CA ASP A 412 -1.21 6.73 18.15
C ASP A 412 -0.85 5.62 19.17
N GLY A 413 -0.29 4.50 18.69
CA GLY A 413 0.05 3.33 19.49
C GLY A 413 -1.14 2.44 19.86
N ARG A 414 -2.36 2.80 19.47
CA ARG A 414 -3.57 2.00 19.72
C ARG A 414 -3.74 0.92 18.65
N GLU A 415 -4.11 -0.27 19.06
CA GLU A 415 -4.51 -1.33 18.14
C GLU A 415 -5.99 -1.20 17.81
N ARG A 416 -6.32 -1.28 16.50
CA ARG A 416 -7.68 -1.29 15.99
C ARG A 416 -7.88 -2.49 15.10
N LEU A 417 -9.02 -3.16 15.23
CA LEU A 417 -9.41 -4.22 14.31
C LEU A 417 -9.94 -3.58 13.04
N LEU A 418 -9.11 -3.56 11.99
CA LEU A 418 -9.49 -3.04 10.69
C LEU A 418 -10.50 -3.96 10.02
N ALA A 419 -11.38 -3.38 9.23
CA ALA A 419 -12.39 -4.11 8.48
C ALA A 419 -12.55 -3.56 7.06
N THR A 420 -13.15 -4.37 6.20
CA THR A 420 -13.61 -3.96 4.87
C THR A 420 -15.10 -4.26 4.76
N HIS A 421 -15.82 -3.52 3.92
CA HIS A 421 -17.20 -3.86 3.62
C HIS A 421 -17.26 -5.17 2.83
N GLU A 422 -18.28 -5.98 3.09
CA GLU A 422 -18.52 -7.24 2.39
C GLU A 422 -18.58 -7.02 0.87
N ASP A 423 -19.15 -5.91 0.42
CA ASP A 423 -19.30 -5.57 -1.00
C ASP A 423 -18.00 -5.10 -1.68
N ASP A 424 -17.04 -4.57 -0.92
CA ASP A 424 -15.73 -4.17 -1.43
C ASP A 424 -14.75 -5.36 -1.51
N THR A 425 -15.01 -6.44 -0.74
CA THR A 425 -14.15 -7.61 -0.63
C THR A 425 -14.62 -8.72 -1.58
N LEU A 426 -14.30 -8.58 -2.86
CA LEU A 426 -14.78 -9.52 -3.89
C LEU A 426 -13.89 -10.76 -4.00
N PHE A 427 -12.62 -10.57 -4.31
CA PHE A 427 -11.62 -11.63 -4.47
C PHE A 427 -10.46 -11.36 -3.52
N GLU A 428 -10.24 -12.28 -2.62
CA GLU A 428 -9.16 -12.22 -1.65
C GLU A 428 -8.15 -13.33 -1.92
N VAL A 429 -6.87 -12.96 -1.96
CA VAL A 429 -5.77 -13.89 -2.17
C VAL A 429 -4.79 -13.76 -1.02
N GLN A 430 -4.54 -14.88 -0.35
CA GLN A 430 -3.68 -14.97 0.81
C GLN A 430 -2.55 -15.96 0.55
N SER A 431 -1.30 -15.47 0.58
CA SER A 431 -0.10 -16.29 0.42
C SER A 431 0.71 -16.34 1.71
N GLY A 432 1.45 -17.43 1.93
CA GLY A 432 2.40 -17.49 3.04
C GLY A 432 2.61 -18.88 3.62
N LYS A 433 3.53 -18.96 4.58
CA LYS A 433 3.99 -20.20 5.20
C LYS A 433 2.89 -20.92 5.97
N ALA A 434 2.96 -22.26 6.03
CA ALA A 434 2.06 -23.10 6.84
C ALA A 434 2.15 -22.73 8.34
N GLY A 435 1.01 -22.73 9.03
CA GLY A 435 0.92 -22.44 10.46
C GLY A 435 1.13 -20.96 10.84
N TRP A 436 0.99 -20.03 9.87
CA TRP A 436 1.14 -18.58 10.08
C TRP A 436 -0.20 -17.83 10.10
N GLY A 437 -1.32 -18.53 10.29
CA GLY A 437 -2.63 -17.96 10.56
C GLY A 437 -3.52 -17.69 9.34
N LYS A 438 -3.18 -18.21 8.13
CA LYS A 438 -4.01 -18.03 6.93
C LYS A 438 -5.43 -18.59 7.15
N THR A 439 -5.54 -19.86 7.50
CA THR A 439 -6.82 -20.56 7.73
C THR A 439 -7.63 -19.89 8.84
N MET A 440 -6.97 -19.47 9.95
CA MET A 440 -7.64 -18.76 11.05
C MET A 440 -8.30 -17.46 10.58
N ARG A 441 -7.60 -16.66 9.77
CA ARG A 441 -8.16 -15.43 9.19
C ARG A 441 -9.35 -15.72 8.27
N ALA A 442 -9.28 -16.77 7.45
CA ALA A 442 -10.38 -17.20 6.60
C ALA A 442 -11.58 -17.69 7.43
N GLN A 443 -11.35 -18.43 8.53
CA GLN A 443 -12.39 -18.84 9.48
C GLN A 443 -13.08 -17.62 10.12
N VAL A 444 -12.32 -16.63 10.54
CA VAL A 444 -12.87 -15.37 11.08
C VAL A 444 -13.74 -14.65 10.05
N HIS A 445 -13.30 -14.60 8.79
CA HIS A 445 -14.10 -14.04 7.70
C HIS A 445 -15.37 -14.86 7.44
N ALA A 446 -15.27 -16.20 7.41
CA ALA A 446 -16.40 -17.07 7.18
C ALA A 446 -17.49 -16.92 8.27
N VAL A 447 -17.07 -16.82 9.53
CA VAL A 447 -17.99 -16.55 10.65
C VAL A 447 -18.64 -15.16 10.50
N ALA A 448 -17.85 -14.11 10.17
CA ALA A 448 -18.40 -12.78 9.92
C ALA A 448 -19.43 -12.79 8.77
N SER A 449 -19.09 -13.40 7.61
CA SER A 449 -20.00 -13.52 6.46
C SER A 449 -21.28 -14.26 6.80
N ALA A 450 -21.21 -15.35 7.58
CA ALA A 450 -22.38 -16.08 8.04
C ALA A 450 -23.30 -15.20 8.90
N HIS A 451 -22.75 -14.43 9.83
CA HIS A 451 -23.50 -13.48 10.65
C HIS A 451 -24.04 -12.28 9.86
N ASN A 452 -23.34 -11.86 8.80
CA ASN A 452 -23.81 -10.83 7.86
C ASN A 452 -24.96 -11.34 6.95
N GLY A 453 -25.37 -12.61 7.09
CA GLY A 453 -26.42 -13.20 6.25
C GLY A 453 -25.96 -13.64 4.86
N CYS A 454 -24.66 -13.56 4.56
CA CYS A 454 -24.08 -14.04 3.32
C CYS A 454 -24.03 -15.58 3.30
N GLY A 455 -24.23 -16.17 2.11
CA GLY A 455 -23.96 -17.56 1.88
C GLY A 455 -22.46 -17.81 1.67
N LEU A 456 -22.00 -19.00 2.01
CA LEU A 456 -20.61 -19.38 1.78
C LEU A 456 -20.42 -20.90 1.64
N ALA A 457 -19.32 -21.26 0.97
CA ALA A 457 -18.78 -22.61 0.99
C ALA A 457 -17.31 -22.56 1.45
N PHE A 458 -16.97 -23.32 2.48
CA PHE A 458 -15.60 -23.41 3.00
C PHE A 458 -15.06 -24.82 2.74
N VAL A 459 -14.06 -24.94 1.87
CA VAL A 459 -13.37 -26.19 1.56
C VAL A 459 -12.09 -26.27 2.37
N ASP A 460 -12.07 -27.20 3.32
CA ASP A 460 -10.95 -27.44 4.24
C ASP A 460 -10.35 -28.83 4.02
N PRO A 461 -9.23 -28.96 3.29
CA PRO A 461 -8.57 -30.26 3.05
C PRO A 461 -8.05 -30.93 4.32
N HIS A 462 -7.89 -30.21 5.43
CA HIS A 462 -7.39 -30.73 6.70
C HIS A 462 -8.52 -31.28 7.59
N GLY A 463 -9.76 -30.81 7.42
CA GLY A 463 -10.95 -31.34 8.05
C GLY A 463 -11.16 -30.94 9.51
N ASP A 464 -10.38 -30.03 10.06
CA ASP A 464 -10.45 -29.62 11.48
C ASP A 464 -11.13 -28.26 11.71
N SER A 465 -11.22 -27.45 10.68
CA SER A 465 -11.70 -26.06 10.77
C SER A 465 -13.16 -25.91 11.21
N PHE A 466 -14.04 -26.88 10.88
CA PHE A 466 -15.43 -26.83 11.31
C PHE A 466 -15.58 -26.91 12.83
N ALA A 467 -14.76 -27.73 13.48
CA ALA A 467 -14.78 -27.85 14.94
C ALA A 467 -14.43 -26.51 15.64
N ASP A 468 -13.50 -25.73 15.05
CA ASP A 468 -13.09 -24.43 15.57
C ASP A 468 -14.22 -23.40 15.48
N VAL A 469 -14.95 -23.35 14.35
CA VAL A 469 -15.97 -22.34 14.08
C VAL A 469 -17.36 -22.70 14.61
N ALA A 470 -17.66 -23.97 14.84
CA ALA A 470 -19.00 -24.45 15.15
C ALA A 470 -19.67 -23.70 16.32
N ARG A 471 -18.92 -23.39 17.40
CA ARG A 471 -19.43 -22.66 18.55
C ARG A 471 -19.84 -21.21 18.24
N TYR A 472 -19.30 -20.63 17.17
CA TYR A 472 -19.59 -19.26 16.73
C TYR A 472 -20.68 -19.20 15.67
N LEU A 473 -20.97 -20.33 15.00
CA LEU A 473 -22.06 -20.49 14.05
C LEU A 473 -23.35 -21.02 14.71
N ALA A 474 -23.30 -21.47 15.96
CA ALA A 474 -24.42 -22.08 16.68
C ALA A 474 -25.45 -21.05 17.17
N HIS A 475 -25.97 -20.21 16.26
CA HIS A 475 -26.98 -19.18 16.49
C HIS A 475 -28.26 -19.48 15.74
N GLU A 476 -29.40 -19.10 16.30
CA GLU A 476 -30.72 -19.37 15.71
C GLU A 476 -30.86 -18.91 14.27
N ASP A 477 -30.28 -17.75 13.91
CA ASP A 477 -30.30 -17.17 12.57
C ASP A 477 -29.40 -17.94 11.56
N ILE A 478 -28.51 -18.81 12.04
CA ILE A 478 -27.50 -19.49 11.22
C ILE A 478 -27.70 -21.00 11.18
N ILE A 479 -28.15 -21.60 12.28
CA ILE A 479 -28.26 -23.07 12.46
C ILE A 479 -28.96 -23.74 11.27
N ASP A 480 -30.12 -23.19 10.86
CA ASP A 480 -30.93 -23.75 9.77
C ASP A 480 -30.30 -23.57 8.37
N ARG A 481 -29.23 -22.78 8.27
CA ARG A 481 -28.49 -22.52 7.01
C ARG A 481 -27.21 -23.33 6.89
N VAL A 482 -26.78 -24.03 7.96
CA VAL A 482 -25.50 -24.76 7.95
C VAL A 482 -25.68 -26.13 7.30
N ALA A 483 -24.77 -26.44 6.40
CA ALA A 483 -24.65 -27.71 5.71
C ALA A 483 -23.22 -28.26 5.88
N LEU A 484 -23.07 -29.59 6.09
CA LEU A 484 -21.77 -30.20 6.35
C LEU A 484 -21.52 -31.40 5.45
N PHE A 485 -20.44 -31.38 4.68
CA PHE A 485 -19.86 -32.51 3.99
C PHE A 485 -18.61 -32.99 4.76
N ASP A 486 -18.78 -33.87 5.69
CA ASP A 486 -17.68 -34.43 6.48
C ASP A 486 -17.30 -35.83 5.98
N LEU A 487 -16.23 -35.93 5.21
CA LEU A 487 -15.68 -37.18 4.71
C LEU A 487 -14.60 -37.73 5.65
N THR A 488 -14.34 -37.12 6.77
CA THR A 488 -13.37 -37.59 7.77
C THR A 488 -13.98 -38.67 8.68
N VAL A 489 -15.28 -38.94 8.54
CA VAL A 489 -16.04 -39.98 9.25
C VAL A 489 -15.43 -41.36 9.07
N ARG A 490 -15.49 -42.18 10.12
CA ARG A 490 -14.87 -43.52 10.11
C ARG A 490 -15.75 -44.60 10.69
N GLU A 491 -16.60 -44.29 11.64
CA GLU A 491 -17.45 -45.24 12.32
C GLU A 491 -18.77 -45.44 11.58
N ASP A 492 -19.32 -46.64 11.63
CA ASP A 492 -20.57 -47.00 10.91
C ASP A 492 -21.79 -46.16 11.35
N GLY A 493 -21.74 -45.62 12.57
CA GLY A 493 -22.77 -44.72 13.11
C GLY A 493 -22.57 -43.24 12.75
N ASP A 494 -21.42 -42.86 12.20
CA ASP A 494 -21.15 -41.46 11.81
C ASP A 494 -22.08 -41.04 10.68
N MET A 495 -22.53 -39.79 10.75
CA MET A 495 -23.47 -39.26 9.77
C MET A 495 -22.71 -38.80 8.53
N LEU A 496 -23.07 -39.27 7.36
CA LEU A 496 -22.51 -38.94 6.07
C LEU A 496 -23.58 -38.39 5.13
N SER A 497 -23.37 -37.17 4.60
CA SER A 497 -24.15 -36.62 3.50
C SER A 497 -23.90 -37.36 2.18
N CYS A 498 -24.56 -36.96 1.12
CA CYS A 498 -24.35 -37.56 -0.21
C CYS A 498 -24.46 -36.52 -1.31
N TRP A 499 -23.77 -36.84 -2.41
CA TRP A 499 -23.79 -36.01 -3.60
C TRP A 499 -23.66 -36.88 -4.86
N ASN A 500 -24.70 -36.89 -5.70
CA ASN A 500 -24.63 -37.54 -6.99
C ASN A 500 -24.25 -36.53 -8.06
N LEU A 501 -23.10 -36.68 -8.68
CA LEU A 501 -22.59 -35.80 -9.75
C LEU A 501 -23.52 -35.75 -10.96
N LEU A 502 -24.33 -36.78 -11.14
CA LEU A 502 -25.22 -37.02 -12.29
C LEU A 502 -26.70 -36.84 -11.90
N ASP A 503 -26.98 -36.22 -10.75
CA ASP A 503 -28.35 -35.99 -10.28
C ASP A 503 -29.13 -35.05 -11.20
N MET A 504 -30.31 -35.49 -11.67
CA MET A 504 -31.16 -34.71 -12.55
C MET A 504 -32.42 -34.20 -11.86
N THR A 505 -32.55 -34.40 -10.55
CA THR A 505 -33.78 -33.99 -9.79
C THR A 505 -33.92 -32.46 -9.73
N ALA A 506 -32.81 -31.70 -9.78
CA ALA A 506 -32.84 -30.25 -9.78
C ALA A 506 -33.24 -29.61 -11.14
N GLY A 507 -33.56 -30.43 -12.15
CA GLY A 507 -34.02 -29.97 -13.46
C GLY A 507 -32.96 -29.23 -14.31
N GLN A 508 -31.69 -29.47 -14.05
CA GLN A 508 -30.61 -28.87 -14.79
C GLN A 508 -30.52 -29.42 -16.22
N PRO A 509 -30.02 -28.67 -17.21
CA PRO A 509 -29.80 -29.17 -18.56
C PRO A 509 -28.79 -30.32 -18.59
N ALA A 510 -29.10 -31.42 -19.27
CA ALA A 510 -28.26 -32.62 -19.33
C ALA A 510 -26.83 -32.32 -19.85
N HIS A 511 -26.69 -31.40 -20.82
CA HIS A 511 -25.40 -31.04 -21.38
C HIS A 511 -24.53 -30.26 -20.40
N ASP A 512 -25.11 -29.40 -19.52
CA ASP A 512 -24.40 -28.67 -18.49
C ASP A 512 -23.82 -29.61 -17.43
N VAL A 513 -24.61 -30.60 -16.98
CA VAL A 513 -24.16 -31.63 -16.04
C VAL A 513 -23.01 -32.45 -16.63
N THR A 514 -23.16 -32.88 -17.89
CA THR A 514 -22.12 -33.63 -18.60
C THR A 514 -20.82 -32.81 -18.72
N ALA A 515 -20.91 -31.57 -19.18
CA ALA A 515 -19.75 -30.68 -19.31
C ALA A 515 -19.04 -30.48 -17.97
N SER A 516 -19.77 -30.16 -16.91
CA SER A 516 -19.21 -29.90 -15.58
C SER A 516 -18.41 -31.11 -15.04
N VAL A 517 -18.97 -32.33 -15.18
CA VAL A 517 -18.28 -33.54 -14.72
C VAL A 517 -17.02 -33.83 -15.54
N VAL A 518 -17.12 -33.73 -16.87
CA VAL A 518 -15.98 -33.99 -17.76
C VAL A 518 -14.85 -32.97 -17.56
N GLU A 519 -15.18 -31.71 -17.48
CA GLU A 519 -14.22 -30.63 -17.22
C GLU A 519 -13.53 -30.78 -15.87
N ALA A 520 -14.27 -31.18 -14.82
CA ALA A 520 -13.69 -31.41 -13.51
C ALA A 520 -12.70 -32.60 -13.51
N PHE A 521 -13.01 -33.68 -14.21
CA PHE A 521 -12.07 -34.80 -14.37
C PHE A 521 -10.86 -34.38 -15.23
N ALA A 522 -11.10 -33.67 -16.31
CA ALA A 522 -10.07 -33.16 -17.19
C ALA A 522 -9.10 -32.25 -16.44
N GLY A 523 -9.63 -31.30 -15.68
CA GLY A 523 -8.84 -30.37 -14.88
C GLY A 523 -8.02 -31.08 -13.80
N ALA A 524 -8.66 -31.96 -13.00
CA ALA A 524 -7.97 -32.66 -11.91
C ALA A 524 -6.90 -33.65 -12.37
N LEU A 525 -7.05 -34.23 -13.55
CA LEU A 525 -6.17 -35.26 -14.09
C LEU A 525 -5.21 -34.74 -15.18
N GLY A 526 -5.30 -33.43 -15.53
CA GLY A 526 -4.50 -32.83 -16.61
C GLY A 526 -4.84 -33.38 -18.00
N TRP A 527 -6.08 -33.82 -18.24
CA TRP A 527 -6.53 -34.28 -19.55
C TRP A 527 -6.84 -33.07 -20.45
N GLY A 528 -6.43 -33.14 -21.67
CA GLY A 528 -6.72 -32.14 -22.69
C GLY A 528 -6.79 -32.77 -24.06
N ASP A 529 -7.19 -32.01 -25.07
CA ASP A 529 -7.32 -32.46 -26.47
C ASP A 529 -6.03 -33.04 -27.06
N VAL A 530 -4.88 -32.65 -26.52
CA VAL A 530 -3.57 -33.14 -26.92
C VAL A 530 -3.08 -34.29 -26.04
N THR A 531 -3.33 -34.22 -24.71
CA THR A 531 -2.76 -35.16 -23.72
C THR A 531 -3.57 -36.43 -23.59
N ALA A 532 -4.91 -36.36 -23.61
CA ALA A 532 -5.79 -37.50 -23.38
C ALA A 532 -7.12 -37.39 -24.17
N PRO A 533 -7.13 -37.16 -25.50
CA PRO A 533 -8.35 -36.93 -26.26
C PRO A 533 -9.32 -38.09 -26.20
N ARG A 534 -8.82 -39.33 -26.20
CA ARG A 534 -9.64 -40.54 -26.11
C ARG A 534 -10.34 -40.67 -24.76
N ALA A 535 -9.63 -40.35 -23.65
CA ALA A 535 -10.21 -40.41 -22.33
C ALA A 535 -11.37 -39.42 -22.19
N LEU A 536 -11.17 -38.19 -22.69
CA LEU A 536 -12.22 -37.16 -22.72
C LEU A 536 -13.44 -37.63 -23.49
N THR A 537 -13.24 -38.11 -24.72
CA THR A 537 -14.35 -38.63 -25.54
C THR A 537 -15.09 -39.77 -24.87
N ILE A 538 -14.37 -40.78 -24.29
CA ILE A 538 -14.99 -41.93 -23.63
C ILE A 538 -15.78 -41.48 -22.41
N LEU A 539 -15.21 -40.64 -21.56
CA LEU A 539 -15.88 -40.10 -20.37
C LEU A 539 -17.12 -39.27 -20.77
N THR A 540 -17.01 -38.38 -21.74
CA THR A 540 -18.14 -37.58 -22.24
C THR A 540 -19.30 -38.49 -22.69
N LYS A 541 -19.02 -39.47 -23.56
CA LYS A 541 -20.03 -40.41 -24.05
C LYS A 541 -20.64 -41.27 -22.95
N ALA A 542 -19.85 -41.67 -21.95
CA ALA A 542 -20.34 -42.42 -20.81
C ALA A 542 -21.26 -41.57 -19.91
N VAL A 543 -20.86 -40.34 -19.61
CA VAL A 543 -21.67 -39.45 -18.78
C VAL A 543 -22.95 -39.02 -19.50
N GLU A 544 -22.91 -38.72 -20.83
CA GLU A 544 -24.10 -38.47 -21.64
C GLU A 544 -25.16 -39.57 -21.51
N VAL A 545 -24.75 -40.81 -21.59
CA VAL A 545 -25.66 -41.94 -21.45
C VAL A 545 -26.26 -41.98 -20.05
N LEU A 546 -25.45 -41.88 -19.00
CA LEU A 546 -25.94 -42.01 -17.63
C LEU A 546 -26.83 -40.82 -17.24
N VAL A 547 -26.52 -39.59 -17.66
CA VAL A 547 -27.38 -38.42 -17.48
C VAL A 547 -28.71 -38.56 -18.21
N ALA A 548 -28.72 -39.13 -19.43
CA ALA A 548 -29.96 -39.45 -20.14
C ALA A 548 -30.80 -40.50 -19.40
N VAL A 549 -30.17 -41.53 -18.86
CA VAL A 549 -30.84 -42.56 -18.00
C VAL A 549 -31.44 -41.89 -16.77
N ASN A 550 -30.69 -41.02 -16.10
CA ASN A 550 -31.15 -40.29 -14.93
C ASN A 550 -32.33 -39.36 -15.22
N SER A 551 -32.24 -38.63 -16.35
CA SER A 551 -33.37 -37.80 -16.79
C SER A 551 -34.65 -38.63 -16.99
N GLN A 552 -34.54 -39.86 -17.53
CA GLN A 552 -35.67 -40.75 -17.71
C GLN A 552 -36.15 -41.32 -16.37
N ALA A 553 -35.27 -41.63 -15.41
CA ALA A 553 -35.66 -42.08 -14.07
C ALA A 553 -36.43 -40.98 -13.30
N VAL A 554 -36.00 -39.73 -13.42
CA VAL A 554 -36.73 -38.59 -12.83
C VAL A 554 -38.08 -38.38 -13.49
N LEU A 555 -38.16 -38.45 -14.81
CA LEU A 555 -39.44 -38.40 -15.55
C LEU A 555 -40.40 -39.54 -15.18
N ALA A 556 -39.86 -40.73 -14.93
CA ALA A 556 -40.62 -41.89 -14.48
C ALA A 556 -40.98 -41.87 -12.99
N GLN A 557 -40.61 -40.79 -12.25
CA GLN A 557 -40.89 -40.60 -10.82
C GLN A 557 -40.17 -41.62 -9.91
N VAL A 558 -39.04 -42.14 -10.34
CA VAL A 558 -38.19 -43.10 -9.58
C VAL A 558 -36.75 -42.56 -9.44
N PRO A 559 -36.55 -41.39 -8.81
CA PRO A 559 -35.23 -40.73 -8.71
C PRO A 559 -34.24 -41.57 -7.89
N ASP A 560 -34.69 -42.49 -7.05
CA ASP A 560 -33.87 -43.43 -6.30
C ASP A 560 -33.17 -44.47 -7.18
N GLN A 561 -33.57 -44.58 -8.47
CA GLN A 561 -32.94 -45.47 -9.45
C GLN A 561 -31.98 -44.74 -10.42
N GLN A 562 -31.62 -43.52 -10.11
CA GLN A 562 -30.63 -42.77 -10.89
C GLN A 562 -29.25 -43.43 -10.80
N ALA A 563 -28.54 -43.46 -11.91
CA ALA A 563 -27.14 -43.86 -11.99
C ALA A 563 -26.23 -42.82 -11.31
N THR A 564 -25.12 -43.29 -10.78
CA THR A 564 -24.04 -42.47 -10.24
C THR A 564 -22.80 -42.56 -11.13
N ILE A 565 -21.77 -41.83 -10.83
CA ILE A 565 -20.51 -41.86 -11.60
C ILE A 565 -19.86 -43.27 -11.64
N PHE A 566 -20.16 -44.10 -10.64
CA PHE A 566 -19.60 -45.45 -10.56
C PHE A 566 -20.20 -46.42 -11.62
N GLN A 567 -21.37 -46.12 -12.17
CA GLN A 567 -21.96 -46.90 -13.25
C GLN A 567 -21.27 -46.69 -14.61
N VAL A 568 -20.37 -45.70 -14.76
CA VAL A 568 -19.46 -45.61 -15.90
C VAL A 568 -18.68 -46.91 -16.08
N ARG A 569 -18.26 -47.56 -14.98
CA ARG A 569 -17.59 -48.83 -15.05
C ARG A 569 -18.46 -49.91 -15.71
N ALA A 570 -19.69 -50.08 -15.21
CA ALA A 570 -20.62 -51.07 -15.77
C ALA A 570 -20.90 -50.78 -17.26
N LEU A 571 -21.10 -49.51 -17.61
CA LEU A 571 -21.33 -49.09 -19.00
C LEU A 571 -20.14 -49.45 -19.92
N LEU A 572 -18.91 -49.30 -19.46
CA LEU A 572 -17.72 -49.55 -20.26
C LEU A 572 -17.34 -51.04 -20.30
N THR A 573 -17.61 -51.82 -19.25
CA THR A 573 -17.12 -53.21 -19.13
C THR A 573 -18.19 -54.30 -19.33
N ASP A 574 -19.47 -54.00 -19.07
CA ASP A 574 -20.57 -54.96 -19.19
C ASP A 574 -21.39 -54.69 -20.45
N PRO A 575 -21.35 -55.59 -21.47
CA PRO A 575 -22.12 -55.45 -22.71
C PRO A 575 -23.65 -55.43 -22.49
N THR A 576 -24.15 -56.16 -21.48
CA THR A 576 -25.58 -56.23 -21.19
C THR A 576 -26.08 -54.94 -20.59
N PHE A 577 -25.39 -54.41 -19.57
CA PHE A 577 -25.71 -53.09 -19.00
C PHE A 577 -25.65 -52.01 -20.09
N ARG A 578 -24.61 -52.00 -20.91
CA ARG A 578 -24.44 -51.04 -22.00
C ARG A 578 -25.60 -51.11 -23.01
N HIS A 579 -26.00 -52.29 -23.40
CA HIS A 579 -27.12 -52.47 -24.33
C HIS A 579 -28.42 -51.87 -23.78
N LEU A 580 -28.75 -52.21 -22.53
CA LEU A 580 -29.93 -51.67 -21.84
C LEU A 580 -29.86 -50.15 -21.66
N ALA A 581 -28.75 -49.63 -21.25
CA ALA A 581 -28.58 -48.19 -21.00
C ALA A 581 -28.69 -47.34 -22.31
N THR A 582 -28.19 -47.88 -23.44
CA THR A 582 -28.20 -47.19 -24.74
C THR A 582 -29.48 -47.41 -25.55
N ALA A 583 -30.33 -48.35 -25.18
CA ALA A 583 -31.56 -48.68 -25.92
C ALA A 583 -32.54 -47.50 -26.03
N GLY A 584 -32.60 -46.62 -25.05
CA GLY A 584 -33.49 -45.46 -25.04
C GLY A 584 -32.87 -44.14 -25.58
N LEU A 585 -31.71 -44.22 -26.20
CA LEU A 585 -31.04 -43.04 -26.72
C LEU A 585 -31.40 -42.76 -28.19
N ASP A 586 -31.13 -41.54 -28.66
CA ASP A 586 -31.25 -41.21 -30.07
C ASP A 586 -30.32 -42.07 -30.95
N ALA A 587 -30.65 -42.15 -32.25
CA ALA A 587 -29.96 -43.03 -33.18
C ALA A 587 -28.47 -42.67 -33.39
N GLU A 588 -28.10 -41.38 -33.29
CA GLU A 588 -26.71 -40.91 -33.47
C GLU A 588 -25.85 -41.29 -32.27
N THR A 589 -26.30 -41.05 -31.06
CA THR A 589 -25.59 -41.41 -29.82
C THR A 589 -25.46 -42.96 -29.72
N ARG A 590 -26.53 -43.71 -30.05
CA ARG A 590 -26.47 -45.16 -30.10
C ARG A 590 -25.47 -45.70 -31.10
N LYS A 591 -25.38 -45.09 -32.29
CA LYS A 591 -24.41 -45.45 -33.33
C LYS A 591 -22.96 -45.41 -32.85
N TRP A 592 -22.62 -44.42 -32.06
CA TRP A 592 -21.25 -44.36 -31.47
C TRP A 592 -20.95 -45.61 -30.62
N TRP A 593 -21.91 -46.04 -29.77
CA TRP A 593 -21.76 -47.21 -28.90
C TRP A 593 -21.74 -48.55 -29.67
N THR A 594 -22.41 -48.64 -30.80
CA THR A 594 -22.48 -49.85 -31.59
C THR A 594 -21.38 -49.96 -32.63
N ALA A 595 -20.93 -48.86 -33.23
CA ALA A 595 -19.98 -48.86 -34.32
C ALA A 595 -18.56 -48.39 -33.91
N THR A 596 -18.44 -47.40 -33.04
CA THR A 596 -17.12 -46.82 -32.70
C THR A 596 -16.52 -47.40 -31.43
N PHE A 597 -17.35 -47.59 -30.41
CA PHE A 597 -16.89 -48.08 -29.09
C PHE A 597 -16.21 -49.47 -29.14
N PRO A 598 -16.69 -50.48 -29.93
CA PRO A 598 -16.03 -51.78 -29.98
C PRO A 598 -14.56 -51.73 -30.47
N ASP A 599 -14.21 -50.75 -31.23
CA ASP A 599 -12.85 -50.55 -31.77
C ASP A 599 -11.92 -49.80 -30.83
N ILE A 600 -12.42 -49.38 -29.65
CA ILE A 600 -11.59 -48.65 -28.66
C ILE A 600 -10.68 -49.64 -27.92
N PRO A 601 -9.36 -49.39 -27.92
CA PRO A 601 -8.42 -50.23 -27.21
C PRO A 601 -8.69 -50.28 -25.69
N ARG A 602 -8.49 -51.44 -25.04
CA ARG A 602 -8.73 -51.62 -23.60
C ARG A 602 -7.89 -50.69 -22.72
N ASP A 603 -6.67 -50.33 -23.12
CA ASP A 603 -5.80 -49.39 -22.44
C ASP A 603 -6.40 -47.98 -22.38
N ALA A 604 -7.11 -47.52 -23.40
CA ALA A 604 -7.85 -46.27 -23.41
C ALA A 604 -8.99 -46.26 -22.38
N LEU A 605 -9.66 -47.39 -22.18
CA LEU A 605 -10.71 -47.55 -21.14
C LEU A 605 -10.12 -47.45 -19.74
N LEU A 606 -8.93 -48.02 -19.52
CA LEU A 606 -8.24 -47.94 -18.22
C LEU A 606 -7.91 -46.53 -17.80
N THR A 607 -7.63 -45.63 -18.74
CA THR A 607 -7.39 -44.23 -18.45
C THR A 607 -8.60 -43.58 -17.75
N VAL A 608 -9.82 -43.93 -18.14
CA VAL A 608 -11.05 -43.47 -17.50
C VAL A 608 -11.39 -44.25 -16.22
N LEU A 609 -11.20 -45.58 -16.25
CA LEU A 609 -11.56 -46.44 -15.13
C LEU A 609 -10.68 -46.28 -13.89
N ASN A 610 -9.36 -46.06 -14.07
CA ASN A 610 -8.44 -45.96 -12.95
C ASN A 610 -8.76 -44.82 -11.97
N PRO A 611 -9.11 -43.60 -12.38
CA PRO A 611 -9.57 -42.54 -11.48
C PRO A 611 -10.85 -42.91 -10.74
N LEU A 612 -11.82 -43.55 -11.40
CA LEU A 612 -13.07 -43.97 -10.80
C LEU A 612 -12.84 -45.09 -9.76
N GLU A 613 -11.98 -46.04 -10.06
CA GLU A 613 -11.57 -47.08 -9.10
C GLU A 613 -10.88 -46.51 -7.87
N ARG A 614 -10.07 -45.48 -8.04
CA ARG A 614 -9.46 -44.74 -6.89
C ARG A 614 -10.51 -44.07 -6.04
N LEU A 615 -11.55 -43.45 -6.63
CA LEU A 615 -12.67 -42.86 -5.88
C LEU A 615 -13.43 -43.95 -5.15
N ALA A 616 -13.71 -45.10 -5.81
CA ALA A 616 -14.42 -46.25 -5.26
C ALA A 616 -13.62 -47.01 -4.18
N ALA A 617 -12.28 -46.92 -4.20
CA ALA A 617 -11.42 -47.59 -3.23
C ALA A 617 -11.59 -47.06 -1.78
N SER A 618 -11.97 -45.76 -1.64
CA SER A 618 -12.37 -45.19 -0.35
C SER A 618 -13.82 -45.54 -0.05
N PRO A 619 -14.12 -46.31 1.01
CA PRO A 619 -15.50 -46.64 1.36
C PRO A 619 -16.37 -45.43 1.67
N VAL A 620 -15.79 -44.36 2.23
CA VAL A 620 -16.49 -43.12 2.52
C VAL A 620 -16.78 -42.34 1.24
N THR A 621 -15.78 -42.15 0.36
CA THR A 621 -15.96 -41.47 -0.93
C THR A 621 -16.97 -42.20 -1.81
N ARG A 622 -16.92 -43.56 -1.83
CA ARG A 622 -17.89 -44.39 -2.55
C ARG A 622 -19.31 -44.21 -2.01
N ALA A 623 -19.46 -44.18 -0.69
CA ALA A 623 -20.76 -43.97 -0.03
C ALA A 623 -21.30 -42.56 -0.28
N PHE A 624 -20.41 -41.53 -0.27
CA PHE A 624 -20.75 -40.13 -0.52
C PHE A 624 -21.24 -39.89 -1.97
N LEU A 625 -20.49 -40.40 -2.97
CA LEU A 625 -20.78 -40.20 -4.40
C LEU A 625 -21.69 -41.32 -5.00
N GLY A 626 -22.00 -42.37 -4.26
CA GLY A 626 -22.72 -43.52 -4.73
C GLY A 626 -24.22 -43.55 -4.41
N SER A 627 -24.74 -42.51 -3.81
CA SER A 627 -26.18 -42.38 -3.55
C SER A 627 -26.92 -41.82 -4.79
N PRO A 628 -28.14 -42.27 -5.09
CA PRO A 628 -28.84 -41.89 -6.33
C PRO A 628 -29.28 -40.44 -6.40
N VAL A 629 -29.68 -39.86 -5.27
CA VAL A 629 -30.17 -38.48 -5.15
C VAL A 629 -29.24 -37.71 -4.22
N SER A 630 -28.88 -36.50 -4.61
CA SER A 630 -28.06 -35.61 -3.80
C SER A 630 -28.84 -35.12 -2.58
N GLY A 631 -28.18 -35.09 -1.43
CA GLY A 631 -28.71 -34.47 -0.22
C GLY A 631 -28.55 -32.96 -0.21
N TYR A 632 -27.94 -32.37 -1.26
CA TYR A 632 -27.56 -30.97 -1.30
C TYR A 632 -27.41 -30.47 -2.74
N ASP A 633 -27.87 -29.25 -3.00
CA ASP A 633 -27.70 -28.55 -4.27
C ASP A 633 -27.03 -27.20 -4.05
N ILE A 634 -25.87 -27.01 -4.67
CA ILE A 634 -25.05 -25.80 -4.48
C ILE A 634 -25.71 -24.56 -5.08
N ARG A 635 -26.55 -24.72 -6.11
CA ARG A 635 -27.31 -23.60 -6.68
C ARG A 635 -28.35 -23.09 -5.68
N SER A 636 -29.13 -23.98 -5.07
CA SER A 636 -30.08 -23.62 -4.01
C SER A 636 -29.37 -23.01 -2.81
N ALA A 637 -28.22 -23.56 -2.43
CA ALA A 637 -27.38 -23.02 -1.36
C ALA A 637 -26.95 -21.58 -1.60
N MET A 638 -26.58 -21.24 -2.83
CA MET A 638 -26.22 -19.87 -3.21
C MET A 638 -27.42 -18.91 -3.12
N ASP A 639 -28.59 -19.34 -3.56
CA ASP A 639 -29.77 -18.48 -3.64
C ASP A 639 -30.42 -18.29 -2.26
N GLU A 640 -30.34 -19.30 -1.39
CA GLU A 640 -30.82 -19.26 0.00
C GLU A 640 -29.81 -18.65 0.99
N GLY A 641 -28.55 -18.54 0.59
CA GLY A 641 -27.49 -18.02 1.45
C GLY A 641 -27.04 -19.02 2.51
N GLN A 642 -26.93 -20.30 2.15
CA GLN A 642 -26.51 -21.36 3.07
C GLN A 642 -25.01 -21.29 3.37
N VAL A 643 -24.60 -21.93 4.47
CA VAL A 643 -23.23 -22.01 4.98
C VAL A 643 -22.77 -23.45 4.84
N LEU A 644 -22.12 -23.77 3.73
CA LEU A 644 -21.62 -25.11 3.44
C LEU A 644 -20.17 -25.27 3.96
N TRP A 645 -19.94 -26.34 4.72
CA TRP A 645 -18.59 -26.74 5.14
C TRP A 645 -18.24 -28.07 4.51
N VAL A 646 -17.09 -28.14 3.83
CA VAL A 646 -16.60 -29.32 3.12
C VAL A 646 -15.25 -29.74 3.70
N CYS A 647 -15.23 -30.93 4.31
CA CYS A 647 -14.06 -31.55 4.90
C CYS A 647 -13.71 -32.85 4.14
N PRO A 648 -12.89 -32.80 3.08
CA PRO A 648 -12.40 -34.01 2.40
C PRO A 648 -11.46 -34.81 3.29
N LEU A 649 -11.08 -36.03 2.85
CA LEU A 649 -10.20 -36.89 3.63
C LEU A 649 -8.76 -36.43 3.72
N GLY A 650 -8.32 -35.50 2.84
CA GLY A 650 -6.97 -35.02 2.80
C GLY A 650 -6.62 -34.28 1.52
N THR A 651 -5.35 -34.36 1.13
CA THR A 651 -4.79 -33.65 -0.05
C THR A 651 -4.27 -34.59 -1.13
N GLY A 652 -4.64 -35.87 -1.06
CA GLY A 652 -4.24 -36.89 -2.01
C GLY A 652 -4.83 -36.69 -3.41
N PRO A 653 -4.43 -37.50 -4.40
CA PRO A 653 -4.97 -37.37 -5.76
C PRO A 653 -6.49 -37.55 -5.85
N THR A 654 -7.06 -38.40 -4.99
CA THR A 654 -8.50 -38.65 -4.90
C THR A 654 -9.22 -37.42 -4.32
N ASP A 655 -8.67 -36.81 -3.29
CA ASP A 655 -9.24 -35.61 -2.67
C ASP A 655 -9.17 -34.40 -3.61
N ARG A 656 -8.10 -34.25 -4.37
CA ARG A 656 -7.97 -33.20 -5.41
C ARG A 656 -9.04 -33.34 -6.48
N LEU A 657 -9.32 -34.59 -6.93
CA LEU A 657 -10.41 -34.82 -7.88
C LEU A 657 -11.76 -34.42 -7.28
N LEU A 658 -12.03 -34.80 -6.02
CA LEU A 658 -13.26 -34.41 -5.34
C LEU A 658 -13.40 -32.89 -5.18
N ILE A 659 -12.32 -32.20 -4.75
CA ILE A 659 -12.30 -30.75 -4.64
C ILE A 659 -12.52 -30.10 -6.01
N SER A 660 -11.90 -30.63 -7.07
CA SER A 660 -12.11 -30.16 -8.44
C SER A 660 -13.57 -30.28 -8.87
N LEU A 661 -14.21 -31.41 -8.60
CA LEU A 661 -15.63 -31.63 -8.87
C LEU A 661 -16.52 -30.60 -8.16
N ILE A 662 -16.25 -30.31 -6.87
CA ILE A 662 -17.00 -29.32 -6.09
C ILE A 662 -16.82 -27.90 -6.67
N VAL A 663 -15.59 -27.53 -7.06
CA VAL A 663 -15.28 -26.20 -7.60
C VAL A 663 -15.93 -26.00 -8.97
N HIS A 664 -15.93 -27.02 -9.82
CA HIS A 664 -16.64 -26.97 -11.12
C HIS A 664 -18.15 -26.87 -10.94
N ASP A 665 -18.73 -27.58 -9.97
CA ASP A 665 -20.17 -27.46 -9.67
C ASP A 665 -20.51 -26.06 -9.14
N PHE A 666 -19.63 -25.46 -8.31
CA PHE A 666 -19.73 -24.07 -7.88
C PHE A 666 -19.69 -23.10 -9.08
N LEU A 667 -18.75 -23.26 -10.01
CA LEU A 667 -18.68 -22.45 -11.23
C LEU A 667 -19.96 -22.56 -12.05
N ARG A 668 -20.44 -23.78 -12.32
CA ARG A 668 -21.66 -24.05 -13.06
C ARG A 668 -22.90 -23.42 -12.38
N ALA A 669 -23.04 -23.62 -11.06
CA ALA A 669 -24.12 -23.03 -10.28
C ALA A 669 -24.07 -21.51 -10.31
N GLY A 670 -22.88 -20.91 -10.22
CA GLY A 670 -22.71 -19.48 -10.36
C GLY A 670 -23.16 -18.94 -11.71
N LEU A 671 -22.73 -19.60 -12.81
CA LEU A 671 -23.10 -19.22 -14.17
C LEU A 671 -24.61 -19.39 -14.44
N SER A 672 -25.25 -20.41 -13.84
CA SER A 672 -26.70 -20.64 -14.00
C SER A 672 -27.54 -19.53 -13.39
N ARG A 673 -27.00 -18.71 -12.47
CA ARG A 673 -27.69 -17.56 -11.87
C ARG A 673 -27.97 -16.40 -12.84
N ARG A 674 -27.62 -16.56 -14.11
CA ARG A 674 -28.02 -15.63 -15.19
C ARG A 674 -29.53 -15.49 -15.33
N ASP A 675 -30.31 -16.47 -14.88
CA ASP A 675 -31.77 -16.45 -14.86
C ASP A 675 -32.36 -15.51 -13.80
N LEU A 676 -31.56 -15.09 -12.80
CA LEU A 676 -31.95 -14.14 -11.77
C LEU A 676 -31.51 -12.72 -12.12
N PRO A 677 -32.34 -11.70 -11.86
CA PRO A 677 -31.91 -10.30 -11.89
C PRO A 677 -30.76 -10.04 -10.93
N GLU A 678 -29.82 -9.19 -11.31
CA GLU A 678 -28.60 -8.89 -10.52
C GLU A 678 -28.90 -8.50 -9.07
N ALA A 679 -29.94 -7.69 -8.85
CA ALA A 679 -30.37 -7.24 -7.51
C ALA A 679 -30.91 -8.37 -6.61
N LYS A 680 -31.27 -9.53 -7.17
CA LYS A 680 -31.74 -10.70 -6.42
C LYS A 680 -30.65 -11.74 -6.17
N ARG A 681 -29.47 -11.58 -6.78
CA ARG A 681 -28.37 -12.51 -6.60
C ARG A 681 -27.71 -12.24 -5.25
N ARG A 682 -27.97 -13.10 -4.27
CA ARG A 682 -27.32 -13.03 -2.97
C ARG A 682 -25.81 -13.26 -3.14
N ALA A 683 -25.00 -12.52 -2.34
CA ALA A 683 -23.57 -12.77 -2.28
C ALA A 683 -23.28 -14.17 -1.73
N PHE A 684 -22.41 -14.90 -2.41
CA PHE A 684 -21.95 -16.21 -1.98
C PHE A 684 -20.43 -16.28 -2.08
N ARG A 685 -19.75 -16.59 -0.96
CA ARG A 685 -18.29 -16.59 -0.88
C ARG A 685 -17.75 -18.01 -0.84
N PHE A 686 -16.79 -18.29 -1.69
CA PHE A 686 -16.10 -19.55 -1.74
C PHE A 686 -14.73 -19.41 -1.07
N TYR A 687 -14.53 -20.07 0.05
CA TYR A 687 -13.26 -20.17 0.77
C TYR A 687 -12.56 -21.45 0.37
N LEU A 688 -11.33 -21.31 -0.15
CA LEU A 688 -10.55 -22.44 -0.61
C LEU A 688 -9.19 -22.44 0.10
N ASP A 689 -9.02 -23.33 1.06
CA ASP A 689 -7.75 -23.53 1.74
C ASP A 689 -6.88 -24.46 0.88
N GLU A 690 -5.76 -23.92 0.36
CA GLU A 690 -4.78 -24.52 -0.53
C GLU A 690 -5.21 -24.59 -2.03
N LEU A 691 -5.02 -23.44 -2.70
CA LEU A 691 -5.28 -23.30 -4.15
C LEU A 691 -4.50 -24.29 -5.03
N ILE A 692 -3.33 -24.78 -4.58
CA ILE A 692 -2.53 -25.77 -5.33
C ILE A 692 -3.26 -27.10 -5.51
N SER A 693 -4.22 -27.43 -4.64
CA SER A 693 -5.03 -28.64 -4.83
C SER A 693 -5.83 -28.62 -6.14
N LEU A 694 -6.00 -27.45 -6.74
CA LEU A 694 -6.67 -27.22 -8.02
C LEU A 694 -5.72 -26.92 -9.20
N ASP A 695 -4.43 -27.14 -9.07
CA ASP A 695 -3.45 -26.74 -10.11
C ASP A 695 -3.72 -27.39 -11.48
N GLY A 696 -4.35 -28.57 -11.52
CA GLY A 696 -4.86 -29.20 -12.73
C GLY A 696 -6.09 -28.51 -13.34
N SER A 697 -6.87 -27.76 -12.57
CA SER A 697 -8.09 -27.04 -12.96
C SER A 697 -7.81 -25.53 -13.15
N SER A 698 -6.67 -25.20 -13.71
CA SER A 698 -6.14 -23.82 -13.75
C SER A 698 -7.08 -22.81 -14.44
N THR A 699 -7.90 -23.24 -15.38
CA THR A 699 -8.87 -22.37 -16.08
C THR A 699 -10.05 -21.98 -15.17
N VAL A 700 -10.49 -22.88 -14.31
CA VAL A 700 -11.69 -22.68 -13.47
C VAL A 700 -11.52 -21.53 -12.47
N LEU A 701 -10.36 -21.42 -11.82
CA LEU A 701 -10.10 -20.32 -10.90
C LEU A 701 -10.02 -18.98 -11.64
N ALA A 702 -9.46 -18.96 -12.84
CA ALA A 702 -9.45 -17.78 -13.68
C ALA A 702 -10.89 -17.40 -14.08
N GLU A 703 -11.70 -18.36 -14.52
CA GLU A 703 -13.10 -18.16 -14.89
C GLU A 703 -13.95 -17.66 -13.70
N ILE A 704 -13.76 -18.21 -12.50
CA ILE A 704 -14.43 -17.74 -11.29
C ILE A 704 -14.13 -16.26 -11.07
N THR A 705 -12.87 -15.86 -11.15
CA THR A 705 -12.47 -14.46 -10.88
C THR A 705 -12.87 -13.48 -11.98
N GLU A 706 -12.94 -13.94 -13.22
CA GLU A 706 -13.26 -13.11 -14.39
C GLU A 706 -14.76 -13.02 -14.66
N GLN A 707 -15.49 -14.11 -14.50
CA GLN A 707 -16.90 -14.23 -14.93
C GLN A 707 -17.91 -14.14 -13.78
N LEU A 708 -17.61 -14.75 -12.62
CA LEU A 708 -18.62 -14.94 -11.58
C LEU A 708 -18.91 -13.72 -10.72
N ARG A 709 -18.11 -12.65 -10.81
CA ARG A 709 -18.37 -11.40 -10.08
C ARG A 709 -19.80 -10.88 -10.30
N LYS A 710 -20.26 -10.90 -11.55
CA LYS A 710 -21.61 -10.44 -11.93
C LYS A 710 -22.74 -11.29 -11.35
N PHE A 711 -22.45 -12.53 -10.95
CA PHE A 711 -23.40 -13.46 -10.41
C PHE A 711 -23.41 -13.49 -8.88
N GLY A 712 -22.76 -12.52 -8.24
CA GLY A 712 -22.68 -12.40 -6.79
C GLY A 712 -21.72 -13.40 -6.14
N CYS A 713 -20.86 -14.07 -6.92
CA CYS A 713 -19.89 -15.02 -6.39
C CYS A 713 -18.60 -14.31 -6.03
N ARG A 714 -18.02 -14.69 -4.91
CA ARG A 714 -16.79 -14.15 -4.32
C ARG A 714 -15.83 -15.28 -3.99
N LEU A 715 -14.53 -15.02 -4.00
CA LEU A 715 -13.50 -16.03 -3.71
C LEU A 715 -12.54 -15.53 -2.64
N HIS A 716 -12.25 -16.39 -1.67
CA HIS A 716 -11.14 -16.24 -0.74
C HIS A 716 -10.21 -17.45 -0.91
N GLY A 717 -9.12 -17.23 -1.65
CA GLY A 717 -8.16 -18.26 -1.97
C GLY A 717 -6.90 -18.18 -1.13
N MET A 718 -6.47 -19.29 -0.58
CA MET A 718 -5.25 -19.40 0.23
C MET A 718 -4.24 -20.32 -0.44
N THR A 719 -2.96 -19.99 -0.36
CA THR A 719 -1.89 -20.86 -0.85
C THR A 719 -0.58 -20.64 -0.08
N GLN A 720 0.25 -21.66 -0.06
CA GLN A 720 1.60 -21.54 0.49
C GLN A 720 2.61 -21.14 -0.57
N LEU A 721 2.39 -21.54 -1.82
CA LEU A 721 3.37 -21.48 -2.90
C LEU A 721 2.75 -20.85 -4.17
N MET A 722 2.49 -19.55 -4.11
CA MET A 722 1.90 -18.78 -5.22
C MET A 722 2.65 -19.01 -6.56
N HIS A 723 3.96 -19.14 -6.53
CA HIS A 723 4.78 -19.36 -7.73
C HIS A 723 4.52 -20.69 -8.43
N ARG A 724 3.94 -21.68 -7.74
CA ARG A 724 3.58 -23.00 -8.33
C ARG A 724 2.25 -23.00 -9.04
N LEU A 725 1.40 -22.02 -8.83
CA LEU A 725 0.17 -21.91 -9.60
C LEU A 725 0.48 -21.68 -11.07
N ASN A 726 -0.37 -22.23 -11.93
CA ASN A 726 -0.29 -21.95 -13.36
C ASN A 726 -0.20 -20.43 -13.62
N PRO A 727 0.68 -19.96 -14.51
CA PRO A 727 0.88 -18.53 -14.77
C PRO A 727 -0.41 -17.77 -15.11
N ALA A 728 -1.32 -18.37 -15.89
CA ALA A 728 -2.59 -17.74 -16.26
C ALA A 728 -3.49 -17.57 -15.03
N THR A 729 -3.67 -18.61 -14.23
CA THR A 729 -4.45 -18.57 -12.97
C THR A 729 -3.87 -17.55 -11.99
N ARG A 730 -2.56 -17.56 -11.81
CA ARG A 730 -1.87 -16.61 -10.94
C ARG A 730 -2.09 -15.16 -11.39
N SER A 731 -1.94 -14.89 -12.69
CA SER A 731 -2.19 -13.57 -13.25
C SER A 731 -3.64 -13.11 -13.03
N ALA A 732 -4.61 -13.97 -13.31
CA ALA A 732 -6.02 -13.68 -13.11
C ALA A 732 -6.35 -13.38 -11.63
N LEU A 733 -5.82 -14.19 -10.70
CA LEU A 733 -6.02 -13.99 -9.27
C LEU A 733 -5.40 -12.65 -8.79
N LEU A 734 -4.15 -12.35 -9.17
CA LEU A 734 -3.47 -11.12 -8.74
C LEU A 734 -4.09 -9.86 -9.35
N GLN A 735 -4.55 -9.92 -10.58
CA GLN A 735 -5.17 -8.78 -11.28
C GLN A 735 -6.55 -8.44 -10.71
N ASN A 736 -7.33 -9.46 -10.34
CA ASN A 736 -8.71 -9.27 -9.89
C ASN A 736 -8.84 -9.18 -8.35
N ALA A 737 -7.76 -9.39 -7.60
CA ALA A 737 -7.80 -9.37 -6.14
C ALA A 737 -8.14 -7.98 -5.59
N SER A 738 -9.22 -7.89 -4.82
CA SER A 738 -9.59 -6.74 -4.00
C SER A 738 -8.82 -6.70 -2.68
N CYS A 739 -8.35 -7.85 -2.21
CA CYS A 739 -7.47 -7.98 -1.06
C CYS A 739 -6.31 -8.92 -1.40
N LEU A 740 -5.08 -8.43 -1.19
CA LEU A 740 -3.85 -9.22 -1.32
C LEU A 740 -3.15 -9.24 0.02
N SER A 741 -2.79 -10.43 0.51
CA SER A 741 -2.04 -10.55 1.75
C SER A 741 -0.94 -11.60 1.66
N THR A 742 0.17 -11.35 2.38
CA THR A 742 1.28 -12.31 2.48
C THR A 742 1.87 -12.34 3.87
N THR A 743 2.20 -13.55 4.32
CA THR A 743 2.99 -13.79 5.53
C THR A 743 4.44 -14.07 5.15
N ALA A 744 5.33 -14.30 6.13
CA ALA A 744 6.67 -14.79 5.84
C ALA A 744 6.62 -16.10 5.03
N GLY A 745 7.61 -16.28 4.16
CA GLY A 745 7.70 -17.43 3.26
C GLY A 745 9.01 -17.41 2.47
N SER A 746 9.06 -18.14 1.34
CA SER A 746 10.21 -18.06 0.43
C SER A 746 10.19 -16.74 -0.32
N LEU A 747 11.37 -16.19 -0.60
CA LEU A 747 11.51 -14.93 -1.35
C LEU A 747 10.76 -14.95 -2.68
N GLU A 748 10.79 -16.09 -3.37
CA GLU A 748 10.10 -16.26 -4.65
C GLU A 748 8.56 -16.18 -4.52
N ALA A 749 8.00 -16.80 -3.49
CA ALA A 749 6.55 -16.74 -3.23
C ALA A 749 6.11 -15.34 -2.79
N ILE A 750 6.92 -14.68 -1.95
CA ILE A 750 6.67 -13.33 -1.45
C ILE A 750 6.76 -12.31 -2.60
N ALA A 751 7.75 -12.42 -3.48
CA ALA A 751 7.96 -11.51 -4.61
C ALA A 751 6.71 -11.40 -5.49
N GLN A 752 5.98 -12.50 -5.72
CA GLN A 752 4.74 -12.49 -6.51
C GLN A 752 3.68 -11.52 -5.96
N ILE A 753 3.65 -11.34 -4.64
CA ILE A 753 2.71 -10.42 -3.99
C ILE A 753 3.30 -9.02 -3.86
N THR A 754 4.57 -8.90 -3.44
CA THR A 754 5.22 -7.59 -3.24
C THR A 754 5.41 -6.83 -4.53
N ASP A 755 5.55 -7.51 -5.67
CA ASP A 755 5.59 -6.89 -7.01
C ASP A 755 4.28 -6.15 -7.35
N GLN A 756 3.17 -6.48 -6.68
CA GLN A 756 1.91 -5.75 -6.76
C GLN A 756 1.90 -4.47 -5.89
N TRP A 757 2.94 -4.24 -5.08
CA TRP A 757 3.10 -3.12 -4.15
C TRP A 757 4.40 -2.35 -4.40
N PRO A 758 4.60 -1.78 -5.60
CA PRO A 758 5.88 -1.17 -5.96
C PRO A 758 6.27 -0.05 -5.00
N GLY A 759 7.51 -0.11 -4.52
CA GLY A 759 8.12 0.95 -3.71
C GLY A 759 7.69 1.03 -2.23
N THR A 760 6.74 0.19 -1.78
CA THR A 760 6.19 0.29 -0.40
C THR A 760 6.74 -0.77 0.55
N VAL A 761 6.79 -2.02 0.11
CA VAL A 761 7.24 -3.16 0.90
C VAL A 761 8.15 -4.03 0.06
N THR A 762 9.33 -4.32 0.57
CA THR A 762 10.28 -5.21 -0.12
C THR A 762 10.07 -6.66 0.32
N PRO A 763 10.46 -7.66 -0.49
CA PRO A 763 10.41 -9.06 -0.06
C PRO A 763 11.14 -9.34 1.27
N ARG A 764 12.19 -8.56 1.59
CA ARG A 764 12.92 -8.69 2.86
C ARG A 764 12.08 -8.25 4.05
N ASP A 765 11.29 -7.18 3.94
CA ASP A 765 10.41 -6.72 5.02
C ASP A 765 9.38 -7.78 5.41
N VAL A 766 9.00 -8.64 4.45
CA VAL A 766 8.04 -9.72 4.65
C VAL A 766 8.71 -10.96 5.24
N THR A 767 9.96 -11.28 4.84
CA THR A 767 10.68 -12.45 5.40
C THR A 767 10.92 -12.35 6.89
N ASP A 768 11.08 -11.12 7.40
CA ASP A 768 11.41 -10.84 8.80
C ASP A 768 10.15 -10.66 9.68
N LEU A 769 8.95 -10.90 9.13
CA LEU A 769 7.71 -10.84 9.89
C LEU A 769 7.67 -11.90 11.00
N GLU A 770 7.14 -11.50 12.15
CA GLU A 770 6.81 -12.41 13.24
C GLU A 770 5.62 -13.31 12.86
N ARG A 771 5.50 -14.46 13.52
CA ARG A 771 4.37 -15.37 13.34
C ARG A 771 3.03 -14.64 13.57
N PHE A 772 2.02 -14.94 12.75
CA PHE A 772 0.69 -14.32 12.73
C PHE A 772 0.66 -12.86 12.29
N ARG A 773 1.77 -12.31 11.81
CA ARG A 773 1.79 -11.01 11.14
C ARG A 773 1.86 -11.18 9.63
N HIS A 774 1.20 -10.26 8.93
CA HIS A 774 1.21 -10.21 7.48
C HIS A 774 1.12 -8.77 6.98
N TYR A 775 1.57 -8.55 5.76
CA TYR A 775 1.22 -7.35 5.01
C TYR A 775 -0.01 -7.63 4.17
N ALA A 776 -0.94 -6.67 4.14
CA ALA A 776 -2.14 -6.79 3.35
C ALA A 776 -2.54 -5.44 2.72
N SER A 777 -2.98 -5.49 1.45
CA SER A 777 -3.63 -4.36 0.78
C SER A 777 -5.10 -4.68 0.57
N PHE A 778 -5.94 -3.65 0.63
CA PHE A 778 -7.40 -3.76 0.62
C PHE A 778 -8.00 -2.82 -0.41
N THR A 779 -9.20 -3.13 -0.89
CA THR A 779 -10.04 -2.18 -1.62
C THR A 779 -11.07 -1.59 -0.66
N VAL A 780 -11.14 -0.27 -0.57
CA VAL A 780 -12.11 0.46 0.26
C VAL A 780 -12.70 1.56 -0.60
N ALA A 781 -14.02 1.54 -0.78
CA ALA A 781 -14.74 2.50 -1.64
C ALA A 781 -14.11 2.64 -3.05
N GLY A 782 -13.68 1.52 -3.65
CA GLY A 782 -13.06 1.48 -4.97
C GLY A 782 -11.60 1.94 -5.04
N LYS A 783 -10.98 2.30 -3.91
CA LYS A 783 -9.56 2.67 -3.84
C LYS A 783 -8.74 1.58 -3.15
N ARG A 784 -7.53 1.36 -3.64
CA ARG A 784 -6.59 0.45 -2.99
C ARG A 784 -5.93 1.14 -1.79
N VAL A 785 -5.99 0.50 -0.63
CA VAL A 785 -5.40 0.92 0.64
C VAL A 785 -4.34 -0.09 1.07
N GLY A 786 -3.21 0.36 1.55
CA GLY A 786 -2.10 -0.50 1.96
C GLY A 786 -1.01 -0.65 0.88
N PRO A 787 -0.03 -1.54 1.08
CA PRO A 787 0.01 -2.61 2.09
C PRO A 787 0.20 -2.11 3.54
N LEU A 788 -0.60 -2.65 4.45
CA LEU A 788 -0.51 -2.37 5.88
C LEU A 788 0.03 -3.59 6.63
N PRO A 789 0.91 -3.41 7.63
CA PRO A 789 1.27 -4.49 8.54
C PRO A 789 0.11 -4.72 9.51
N ILE A 790 -0.43 -5.94 9.51
CA ILE A 790 -1.52 -6.35 10.39
C ILE A 790 -1.15 -7.62 11.15
N ARG A 791 -1.71 -7.79 12.34
CA ARG A 791 -1.75 -9.05 13.08
C ARG A 791 -3.06 -9.76 12.77
N GLY A 792 -2.99 -11.05 12.43
CA GLY A 792 -4.19 -11.85 12.13
C GLY A 792 -5.19 -11.83 13.29
N PRO A 793 -6.50 -11.77 13.01
CA PRO A 793 -7.52 -11.85 14.04
C PRO A 793 -7.69 -13.32 14.47
N GLU A 794 -8.07 -13.53 15.74
CA GLU A 794 -8.46 -14.84 16.27
C GLU A 794 -9.96 -14.89 16.52
N LEU A 795 -10.57 -16.08 16.34
CA LEU A 795 -12.01 -16.29 16.56
C LEU A 795 -12.44 -15.88 17.97
N SER A 796 -11.63 -16.22 18.98
CA SER A 796 -11.91 -15.89 20.37
C SER A 796 -11.83 -14.39 20.67
N GLU A 797 -10.93 -13.68 20.01
CA GLU A 797 -10.78 -12.23 20.17
C GLU A 797 -11.95 -11.46 19.53
N VAL A 798 -12.39 -11.92 18.36
CA VAL A 798 -13.41 -11.21 17.57
C VAL A 798 -14.82 -11.63 18.00
N PHE A 799 -15.05 -12.93 18.19
CA PHE A 799 -16.37 -13.50 18.40
C PHE A 799 -16.54 -14.19 19.76
N GLY A 800 -15.62 -13.99 20.71
CA GLY A 800 -15.69 -14.65 22.02
C GLY A 800 -17.04 -14.47 22.74
N ALA A 801 -17.64 -13.27 22.63
CA ALA A 801 -18.96 -12.99 23.21
C ALA A 801 -20.12 -13.74 22.52
N LEU A 802 -19.91 -14.20 21.29
CA LEU A 802 -20.89 -14.96 20.50
C LEU A 802 -20.73 -16.47 20.64
N ALA A 803 -19.71 -16.96 21.32
CA ALA A 803 -19.47 -18.39 21.46
C ALA A 803 -20.59 -19.10 22.22
N ARG A 804 -21.21 -20.13 21.60
CA ARG A 804 -22.29 -20.96 22.18
C ARG A 804 -21.92 -22.44 22.15
N PRO A 805 -20.96 -22.91 22.97
CA PRO A 805 -20.50 -24.29 22.94
C PRO A 805 -21.62 -25.30 23.25
N GLY A 806 -22.60 -24.95 24.07
CA GLY A 806 -23.75 -25.80 24.40
C GLY A 806 -24.70 -26.04 23.22
N GLN A 807 -24.66 -25.26 22.15
CA GLN A 807 -25.52 -25.40 20.98
C GLN A 807 -24.84 -26.13 19.80
N VAL A 808 -23.58 -26.52 19.94
CA VAL A 808 -22.82 -27.19 18.86
C VAL A 808 -23.46 -28.51 18.43
N ALA A 809 -24.02 -29.29 19.36
CA ALA A 809 -24.73 -30.54 19.03
C ALA A 809 -26.00 -30.28 18.21
N THR A 810 -26.75 -29.22 18.55
CA THR A 810 -27.92 -28.76 17.79
C THR A 810 -27.54 -28.34 16.39
N LEU A 811 -26.45 -27.53 16.25
CA LEU A 811 -25.92 -27.13 14.96
C LEU A 811 -25.54 -28.34 14.09
N ARG A 812 -24.79 -29.30 14.62
CA ARG A 812 -24.41 -30.51 13.89
C ARG A 812 -25.64 -31.30 13.44
N LYS A 813 -26.64 -31.49 14.31
CA LYS A 813 -27.88 -32.14 13.96
C LYS A 813 -28.61 -31.45 12.81
N ALA A 814 -28.71 -30.14 12.85
CA ALA A 814 -29.31 -29.34 11.77
C ALA A 814 -28.49 -29.44 10.47
N ALA A 815 -27.17 -29.35 10.55
CA ALA A 815 -26.28 -29.45 9.38
C ALA A 815 -26.41 -30.85 8.69
N HIS A 816 -26.58 -31.92 9.47
CA HIS A 816 -26.84 -33.24 8.92
C HIS A 816 -28.23 -33.35 8.30
N ALA A 817 -29.26 -32.76 8.91
CA ALA A 817 -30.59 -32.72 8.34
C ALA A 817 -30.63 -31.94 7.02
N ASN A 818 -29.97 -30.80 6.94
CA ASN A 818 -29.89 -29.97 5.74
C ASN A 818 -29.16 -30.62 4.56
N THR A 819 -28.39 -31.70 4.81
CA THR A 819 -27.69 -32.47 3.77
C THR A 819 -28.23 -33.88 3.62
N ALA A 820 -29.42 -34.19 4.17
CA ALA A 820 -30.01 -35.52 4.18
C ALA A 820 -29.01 -36.61 4.61
N ALA A 821 -28.16 -36.30 5.60
CA ALA A 821 -27.12 -37.22 6.06
C ALA A 821 -27.73 -38.45 6.69
N LEU A 822 -27.14 -39.62 6.42
CA LEU A 822 -27.47 -40.91 6.99
C LEU A 822 -26.25 -41.56 7.64
N PRO A 823 -26.45 -42.57 8.52
CA PRO A 823 -25.32 -43.33 9.04
C PRO A 823 -24.45 -43.93 7.92
N LEU A 824 -23.13 -43.91 8.10
CA LEU A 824 -22.18 -44.40 7.10
C LEU A 824 -22.49 -45.81 6.61
N ALA A 825 -22.92 -46.69 7.53
CA ALA A 825 -23.34 -48.07 7.19
C ALA A 825 -24.50 -48.10 6.17
N GLU A 826 -25.52 -47.23 6.36
CA GLU A 826 -26.66 -47.12 5.46
C GLU A 826 -26.25 -46.55 4.10
N ARG A 827 -25.43 -45.50 4.07
CA ARG A 827 -24.90 -44.93 2.84
C ARG A 827 -24.08 -45.94 2.04
N ARG A 828 -23.24 -46.75 2.72
CA ARG A 828 -22.48 -47.83 2.07
C ARG A 828 -23.41 -48.89 1.46
N ALA A 829 -24.44 -49.31 2.19
CA ALA A 829 -25.42 -50.25 1.68
C ALA A 829 -26.15 -49.74 0.43
N MET A 830 -26.60 -48.47 0.46
CA MET A 830 -27.22 -47.80 -0.71
C MET A 830 -26.29 -47.79 -1.91
N ALA A 831 -25.04 -47.35 -1.71
CA ALA A 831 -24.05 -47.27 -2.79
C ALA A 831 -23.67 -48.64 -3.39
N LEU A 832 -23.75 -49.69 -2.62
CA LEU A 832 -23.53 -51.06 -3.09
C LEU A 832 -24.75 -51.62 -3.88
N ALA A 833 -25.98 -51.31 -3.44
CA ALA A 833 -27.21 -51.71 -4.11
C ALA A 833 -27.53 -50.93 -5.39
N GLN A 834 -26.89 -49.78 -5.60
CA GLN A 834 -27.26 -48.83 -6.66
C GLN A 834 -27.10 -49.39 -8.08
N GLU A 835 -26.09 -50.20 -8.35
CA GLU A 835 -25.95 -50.82 -9.66
C GLU A 835 -27.12 -51.73 -10.02
N GLU A 836 -27.62 -52.52 -9.04
CA GLU A 836 -28.78 -53.38 -9.24
C GLU A 836 -30.07 -52.56 -9.40
N ALA A 837 -30.24 -51.49 -8.64
CA ALA A 837 -31.38 -50.59 -8.79
C ALA A 837 -31.45 -49.98 -10.20
N VAL A 838 -30.32 -49.51 -10.73
CA VAL A 838 -30.22 -48.98 -12.10
C VAL A 838 -30.51 -50.07 -13.14
N ARG A 839 -29.98 -51.33 -12.97
CA ARG A 839 -30.27 -52.47 -13.85
C ARG A 839 -31.74 -52.80 -13.87
N SER A 840 -32.39 -52.86 -12.72
CA SER A 840 -33.82 -53.07 -12.59
C SER A 840 -34.64 -52.05 -13.38
N PHE A 841 -34.31 -50.74 -13.20
CA PHE A 841 -34.94 -49.66 -13.97
C PHE A 841 -34.78 -49.84 -15.49
N LEU A 842 -33.56 -50.11 -15.95
CA LEU A 842 -33.25 -50.28 -17.37
C LEU A 842 -33.98 -51.51 -17.96
N THR A 843 -34.10 -52.58 -17.22
CA THR A 843 -34.80 -53.83 -17.65
C THR A 843 -36.30 -53.58 -17.72
N THR A 844 -36.89 -52.91 -16.74
CA THR A 844 -38.33 -52.59 -16.72
C THR A 844 -38.70 -51.64 -17.88
N ARG A 845 -37.84 -50.70 -18.22
CA ARG A 845 -38.05 -49.75 -19.33
C ARG A 845 -38.03 -50.45 -20.69
N THR A 846 -37.18 -51.48 -20.83
CA THR A 846 -37.02 -52.20 -22.11
C THR A 846 -37.95 -53.37 -22.28
N ALA A 847 -38.69 -53.74 -21.23
CA ALA A 847 -39.74 -54.77 -21.32
C ALA A 847 -40.86 -54.30 -22.28
N PRO A 848 -41.29 -55.12 -23.26
CA PRO A 848 -42.40 -54.73 -24.12
C PRO A 848 -43.65 -54.52 -23.27
N THR A 849 -44.29 -53.34 -23.43
CA THR A 849 -45.59 -53.08 -22.83
C THR A 849 -46.58 -54.07 -23.42
N GLU A 850 -47.16 -54.98 -22.63
CA GLU A 850 -48.16 -55.96 -23.06
C GLU A 850 -49.49 -55.36 -23.56
N THR A 851 -49.52 -54.13 -24.03
CA THR A 851 -50.73 -53.39 -24.49
C THR A 851 -50.84 -53.20 -26.00
N ASP A 852 -49.92 -53.79 -26.84
CA ASP A 852 -50.08 -53.72 -28.30
C ASP A 852 -50.63 -54.98 -28.98
N ASP A 853 -51.05 -56.01 -28.22
CA ASP A 853 -51.63 -57.25 -28.80
C ASP A 853 -53.16 -57.37 -28.69
N ALA A 854 -53.90 -56.28 -28.45
CA ALA A 854 -55.37 -56.28 -28.39
C ALA A 854 -56.02 -55.44 -29.55
N GLY A 855 -55.38 -55.38 -30.71
CA GLY A 855 -55.85 -54.53 -31.83
C GLY A 855 -55.95 -55.17 -33.22
N GLU A 856 -55.72 -56.45 -33.38
CA GLU A 856 -55.96 -57.16 -34.67
C GLU A 856 -56.85 -58.37 -34.56
N GLN A 857 -58.05 -58.18 -34.13
CA GLN A 857 -59.20 -59.15 -34.42
C GLN A 857 -60.43 -58.25 -34.42
N TYR A 858 -60.71 -57.65 -35.62
CA TYR A 858 -62.03 -57.29 -36.14
C TYR A 858 -61.87 -56.31 -37.33
N ALA A 859 -61.66 -56.88 -38.53
CA ALA A 859 -62.43 -56.63 -39.76
C ALA A 859 -61.79 -57.26 -41.01
#